data_fb3af75d104e0b99239b8f7ec3733a8d
#
_entry.id   fb3af75d104e0b99239b8f7ec3733a8d
#
_cell.length_a   1.000
_cell.length_b   1.000
_cell.length_c   1.000
_cell.angle_alpha   90.00
_cell.angle_beta   90.00
_cell.angle_gamma   90.00
#
_symmetry.space_group_name_H-M   'P 1'
#
loop_
_entity.id
_entity.type
_entity.pdbx_description
1 polymer ?
#
loop_
_entity_poly.entity_id
_entity_poly.type
_entity_poly.pdbx_seq_one_letter_code
_entity_poly.pdbx_strand_id
1 'polypeptide(L)'
;MKRTNLPLIIGTLILVMILLIAVFPGFFTDNSPYTIQLMRFIHEDGELDAERAPFLPDKDHPFGTDDLGRDVLSYIIYGTRLTITLGILIAIGQFAVAVPLAILGGFGNRLARSIILQFNVVFSAIPALLISLILLKLDYIAGLDKKSSVTAFVLILTAVSWPKLGSLVMERVEAILNKPFIKGERAIGKRRTKIALENVVPHLAPELTILFFMEIARNLSLLMQLGIFAIFVGNLGIINDSTSGVNINTDISFEPEWASMLSTSRTLISTAPWAVMYPAFAFFISVLGFNLFGEGLRKQLQSKDSKMTLIFRKLISFDFKYLLRMINSKKRLKYFISIVLISLAMITINHLTQTDYSINLSLDRNELPDSALIGTRESEELSYMISNKMGSLGLEPLKDNFLIEYPIGSSYLINKQSLWLHDQNGSKEFVPNVDYSFISTGDIVAEGTILDTTSIDLFNIESYERFNGNFILIDKVYYNDMAIEYFINEIKENSRIEGVLLIARQNEELQNLIVSESKDIPTILLSRETAEYITAYPEAKILARSSVETLGSSGANVVGILRGKDENFEDEAIVIGMNYNYLTEKDKDVLRFNLEVMEKLCTEYNNKRSIIFMFLDGTTDEERHGIYYMAEDFPYSPNKVQAYIDLTGITLRRFDYIQFSSAQAPLTRPFAWSLGHRLGLELEKAGFQNRGLETVTVENELLFTESYADNVMFWQRGIPTVIVNASVEGAGKRTVEELGSIILKVISENNY
;
A
#
# COMPACT_ATOMS: atom_id res chain seq x y z
N MET A 1 53.45 10.87 25.31
CA MET A 1 52.03 11.18 25.07
C MET A 1 51.47 10.20 24.02
N LYS A 2 50.53 9.33 24.36
CA LYS A 2 49.81 8.52 23.37
C LYS A 2 49.01 9.50 22.50
N ARG A 3 49.38 9.65 21.22
CA ARG A 3 48.57 10.44 20.28
C ARG A 3 47.17 9.79 20.20
N THR A 4 46.17 10.53 20.64
CA THR A 4 44.74 10.09 20.50
C THR A 4 44.44 9.89 19.02
N ASN A 5 43.85 8.75 18.69
CA ASN A 5 43.44 8.44 17.30
C ASN A 5 42.14 9.17 17.00
N LEU A 6 42.25 10.48 16.72
CA LEU A 6 41.11 11.38 16.49
C LEU A 6 40.16 10.87 15.37
N PRO A 7 40.67 10.41 14.20
CA PRO A 7 39.79 9.86 13.16
C PRO A 7 38.95 8.66 13.64
N LEU A 8 39.52 7.77 14.45
CA LEU A 8 38.78 6.64 14.98
C LEU A 8 37.67 7.08 15.93
N ILE A 9 37.93 8.03 16.80
CA ILE A 9 36.97 8.54 17.78
C ILE A 9 35.80 9.22 17.05
N ILE A 10 36.10 10.16 16.15
CA ILE A 10 35.08 10.90 15.40
C ILE A 10 34.29 9.97 14.53
N GLY A 11 34.96 9.08 13.76
CA GLY A 11 34.28 8.09 12.92
C GLY A 11 33.35 7.14 13.70
N THR A 12 33.83 6.67 14.89
CA THR A 12 33.00 5.83 15.76
C THR A 12 31.76 6.57 16.25
N LEU A 13 31.92 7.85 16.65
CA LEU A 13 30.84 8.67 17.17
C LEU A 13 29.76 8.91 16.11
N ILE A 14 30.17 9.24 14.88
CA ILE A 14 29.26 9.40 13.73
C ILE A 14 28.53 8.09 13.44
N LEU A 15 29.24 6.95 13.35
CA LEU A 15 28.62 5.65 13.05
C LEU A 15 27.66 5.19 14.15
N VAL A 16 27.97 5.44 15.41
CA VAL A 16 27.06 5.16 16.53
C VAL A 16 25.80 6.02 16.42
N MET A 17 25.94 7.29 16.11
CA MET A 17 24.79 8.19 15.90
C MET A 17 23.90 7.71 14.74
N ILE A 18 24.49 7.38 13.60
CA ILE A 18 23.76 6.84 12.43
C ILE A 18 23.04 5.54 12.82
N LEU A 19 23.69 4.65 13.56
CA LEU A 19 23.08 3.42 14.01
C LEU A 19 21.88 3.66 14.95
N LEU A 20 22.00 4.61 15.88
CA LEU A 20 20.93 4.97 16.79
C LEU A 20 19.73 5.55 16.01
N ILE A 21 19.96 6.43 15.05
CA ILE A 21 18.93 6.99 14.17
C ILE A 21 18.25 5.87 13.36
N ALA A 22 19.02 4.95 12.77
CA ALA A 22 18.48 3.86 11.97
C ALA A 22 17.62 2.86 12.76
N VAL A 23 17.95 2.65 14.06
CA VAL A 23 17.23 1.70 14.93
C VAL A 23 16.05 2.36 15.62
N PHE A 24 16.17 3.61 16.05
CA PHE A 24 15.17 4.34 16.84
C PHE A 24 14.79 5.69 16.20
N PRO A 25 14.23 5.70 14.98
CA PRO A 25 13.89 6.95 14.29
C PRO A 25 12.89 7.80 15.07
N GLY A 26 11.86 7.20 15.68
CA GLY A 26 10.84 7.90 16.46
C GLY A 26 11.32 8.58 17.73
N PHE A 27 12.58 8.38 18.15
CA PHE A 27 13.19 9.15 19.26
C PHE A 27 13.72 10.52 18.80
N PHE A 28 13.93 10.70 17.50
CA PHE A 28 14.57 11.90 16.93
C PHE A 28 13.58 12.83 16.23
N THR A 29 12.38 12.34 15.93
CA THR A 29 11.30 13.13 15.32
C THR A 29 9.94 12.53 15.66
N ASP A 30 8.99 13.39 15.95
CA ASP A 30 7.60 13.04 16.17
C ASP A 30 6.80 13.09 14.86
N ASN A 31 7.32 13.75 13.83
CA ASN A 31 6.67 13.87 12.53
C ASN A 31 6.76 12.58 11.72
N SER A 32 5.68 12.21 11.04
CA SER A 32 5.67 11.08 10.12
C SER A 32 6.35 11.46 8.79
N PRO A 33 7.23 10.62 8.22
CA PRO A 33 7.82 10.88 6.91
C PRO A 33 6.83 10.73 5.75
N TYR A 34 5.64 10.22 6.02
CA TYR A 34 4.59 9.97 5.03
C TYR A 34 3.53 11.06 4.99
N THR A 35 3.56 11.99 5.92
CA THR A 35 2.61 13.12 5.93
C THR A 35 2.95 14.06 4.78
N ILE A 36 1.97 14.34 3.94
CA ILE A 36 2.06 15.26 2.80
C ILE A 36 1.12 16.44 3.08
N GLN A 37 1.65 17.67 2.99
CA GLN A 37 0.89 18.89 3.25
C GLN A 37 1.21 19.93 2.16
N LEU A 38 0.38 20.01 1.12
CA LEU A 38 0.64 20.94 0.00
C LEU A 38 0.31 22.38 0.31
N MET A 39 -0.62 22.62 1.22
CA MET A 39 -1.04 23.96 1.64
C MET A 39 -1.23 23.99 3.15
N ARG A 40 -0.85 25.10 3.77
CA ARG A 40 -1.23 25.42 5.14
C ARG A 40 -1.85 26.80 5.19
N PHE A 41 -2.81 26.96 6.09
CA PHE A 41 -3.48 28.23 6.31
C PHE A 41 -2.83 28.90 7.52
N ILE A 42 -2.28 30.09 7.33
CA ILE A 42 -1.65 30.89 8.38
C ILE A 42 -2.61 32.03 8.71
N HIS A 43 -2.83 32.24 10.00
CA HIS A 43 -3.58 33.40 10.48
C HIS A 43 -2.56 34.49 10.85
N GLU A 44 -2.30 35.43 9.93
CA GLU A 44 -1.53 36.63 10.23
C GLU A 44 -2.47 37.84 10.22
N ASP A 45 -2.45 38.63 11.30
CA ASP A 45 -3.19 39.91 11.48
C ASP A 45 -4.72 39.81 11.22
N GLY A 46 -5.33 38.63 11.38
CA GLY A 46 -6.77 38.43 11.18
C GLY A 46 -7.19 38.14 9.74
N GLU A 47 -6.26 38.03 8.82
CA GLU A 47 -6.46 37.54 7.47
C GLU A 47 -5.97 36.09 7.36
N LEU A 48 -6.70 35.28 6.58
CA LEU A 48 -6.38 33.89 6.26
C LEU A 48 -5.48 33.92 5.03
N ASP A 49 -4.17 33.67 5.22
CA ASP A 49 -3.24 33.50 4.11
C ASP A 49 -2.97 32.00 3.88
N ALA A 50 -2.85 31.59 2.63
CA ALA A 50 -2.61 30.22 2.24
C ALA A 50 -1.19 30.06 1.69
N GLU A 51 -0.30 29.49 2.51
CA GLU A 51 1.06 29.15 2.08
C GLU A 51 1.09 27.78 1.40
N ARG A 52 1.79 27.70 0.27
CA ARG A 52 1.97 26.47 -0.51
C ARG A 52 3.34 25.85 -0.25
N ALA A 53 3.40 24.51 -0.19
CA ALA A 53 4.67 23.80 -0.15
C ALA A 53 5.55 24.15 -1.38
N PRO A 54 6.88 24.17 -1.20
CA PRO A 54 7.66 23.78 -0.03
C PRO A 54 7.73 24.87 1.07
N PHE A 55 7.44 24.47 2.33
CA PHE A 55 7.50 25.40 3.47
C PHE A 55 8.92 25.63 3.93
N LEU A 56 9.20 26.86 4.33
CA LEU A 56 10.47 27.23 4.95
C LEU A 56 10.70 26.49 6.27
N PRO A 57 11.97 26.30 6.69
CA PRO A 57 12.27 25.78 8.03
C PRO A 57 11.60 26.62 9.12
N ASP A 58 10.82 25.95 9.97
CA ASP A 58 10.09 26.53 11.09
C ASP A 58 10.10 25.58 12.31
N LYS A 59 9.25 25.82 13.32
CA LYS A 59 9.19 25.00 14.53
C LYS A 59 8.61 23.61 14.27
N ASP A 60 7.65 23.52 13.36
CA ASP A 60 6.95 22.28 13.02
C ASP A 60 7.79 21.45 12.04
N HIS A 61 8.52 22.13 11.15
CA HIS A 61 9.42 21.56 10.16
C HIS A 61 10.84 22.14 10.30
N PRO A 62 11.67 21.62 11.22
CA PRO A 62 13.00 22.22 11.51
C PRO A 62 13.94 22.30 10.31
N PHE A 63 13.77 21.40 9.32
CA PHE A 63 14.52 21.39 8.06
C PHE A 63 13.66 21.81 6.86
N GLY A 64 12.49 22.40 7.11
CA GLY A 64 11.52 22.72 6.09
C GLY A 64 10.88 21.47 5.45
N THR A 65 10.13 21.70 4.40
CA THR A 65 9.48 20.61 3.64
C THR A 65 10.00 20.55 2.20
N ASP A 66 9.69 19.44 1.53
CA ASP A 66 9.89 19.30 0.08
C ASP A 66 8.65 19.84 -0.69
N ASP A 67 8.63 19.63 -2.02
CA ASP A 67 7.56 20.05 -2.93
C ASP A 67 6.20 19.40 -2.66
N LEU A 68 6.20 18.26 -1.97
CA LEU A 68 4.98 17.58 -1.51
C LEU A 68 4.58 17.98 -0.08
N GLY A 69 5.31 18.90 0.56
CA GLY A 69 5.08 19.27 1.94
C GLY A 69 5.48 18.21 2.96
N ARG A 70 6.32 17.22 2.57
CA ARG A 70 6.85 16.22 3.50
C ARG A 70 7.98 16.81 4.33
N ASP A 71 7.98 16.51 5.63
CA ASP A 71 9.02 16.98 6.54
C ASP A 71 10.40 16.40 6.20
N VAL A 72 11.33 17.26 5.81
CA VAL A 72 12.67 16.85 5.36
C VAL A 72 13.46 16.15 6.47
N LEU A 73 13.33 16.60 7.73
CA LEU A 73 14.01 15.99 8.87
C LEU A 73 13.55 14.56 9.09
N SER A 74 12.23 14.35 9.15
CA SER A 74 11.64 13.02 9.32
C SER A 74 12.01 12.08 8.20
N TYR A 75 11.97 12.56 6.97
CA TYR A 75 12.31 11.76 5.80
C TYR A 75 13.78 11.31 5.82
N ILE A 76 14.70 12.16 6.26
CA ILE A 76 16.12 11.81 6.46
C ILE A 76 16.28 10.80 7.58
N ILE A 77 15.63 11.00 8.73
CA ILE A 77 15.75 10.13 9.90
C ILE A 77 15.26 8.72 9.57
N TYR A 78 14.06 8.59 9.05
CA TYR A 78 13.50 7.29 8.66
C TYR A 78 14.22 6.68 7.46
N GLY A 79 14.65 7.48 6.49
CA GLY A 79 15.41 7.06 5.31
C GLY A 79 16.82 6.51 5.62
N THR A 80 17.38 6.87 6.79
CA THR A 80 18.68 6.37 7.25
C THR A 80 18.74 4.85 7.21
N ARG A 81 17.67 4.18 7.67
CA ARG A 81 17.61 2.72 7.76
C ARG A 81 17.77 2.05 6.39
N LEU A 82 17.01 2.48 5.39
CA LEU A 82 17.06 1.88 4.05
C LEU A 82 18.38 2.18 3.36
N THR A 83 18.79 3.44 3.34
CA THR A 83 20.01 3.90 2.65
C THR A 83 21.28 3.24 3.21
N ILE A 84 21.43 3.19 4.53
CA ILE A 84 22.62 2.57 5.16
C ILE A 84 22.60 1.03 4.97
N THR A 85 21.44 0.40 5.08
CA THR A 85 21.30 -1.05 4.84
C THR A 85 21.69 -1.41 3.41
N LEU A 86 21.27 -0.64 2.40
CA LEU A 86 21.69 -0.82 1.00
C LEU A 86 23.20 -0.74 0.85
N GLY A 87 23.83 0.30 1.39
CA GLY A 87 25.28 0.46 1.33
C GLY A 87 26.05 -0.73 1.92
N ILE A 88 25.53 -1.28 3.04
CA ILE A 88 26.10 -2.46 3.71
C ILE A 88 25.88 -3.72 2.88
N LEU A 89 24.67 -3.97 2.38
CA LEU A 89 24.34 -5.16 1.59
C LEU A 89 25.15 -5.23 0.31
N ILE A 90 25.32 -4.11 -0.39
CA ILE A 90 26.17 -4.01 -1.58
C ILE A 90 27.63 -4.37 -1.21
N ALA A 91 28.16 -3.81 -0.13
CA ALA A 91 29.52 -4.11 0.34
C ALA A 91 29.69 -5.61 0.67
N ILE A 92 28.72 -6.22 1.36
CA ILE A 92 28.72 -7.66 1.65
C ILE A 92 28.75 -8.47 0.34
N GLY A 93 27.90 -8.13 -0.64
CA GLY A 93 27.87 -8.77 -1.95
C GLY A 93 29.23 -8.66 -2.68
N GLN A 94 29.81 -7.47 -2.70
CA GLN A 94 31.16 -7.23 -3.29
C GLN A 94 32.23 -8.11 -2.64
N PHE A 95 32.24 -8.20 -1.31
CA PHE A 95 33.20 -9.02 -0.57
C PHE A 95 32.96 -10.51 -0.79
N ALA A 96 31.71 -10.95 -0.86
CA ALA A 96 31.36 -12.35 -1.12
C ALA A 96 31.87 -12.87 -2.46
N VAL A 97 31.94 -12.00 -3.47
CA VAL A 97 32.49 -12.33 -4.80
C VAL A 97 33.99 -12.10 -4.86
N ALA A 98 34.45 -10.92 -4.46
CA ALA A 98 35.82 -10.47 -4.64
C ALA A 98 36.84 -11.25 -3.83
N VAL A 99 36.56 -11.54 -2.53
CA VAL A 99 37.57 -12.14 -1.63
C VAL A 99 37.89 -13.59 -2.01
N PRO A 100 36.93 -14.48 -2.26
CA PRO A 100 37.23 -15.86 -2.68
C PRO A 100 38.01 -15.90 -4.00
N LEU A 101 37.56 -15.13 -4.99
CA LEU A 101 38.23 -15.05 -6.29
C LEU A 101 39.65 -14.49 -6.18
N ALA A 102 39.85 -13.44 -5.36
CA ALA A 102 41.15 -12.84 -5.11
C ALA A 102 42.11 -13.78 -4.42
N ILE A 103 41.66 -14.59 -3.46
CA ILE A 103 42.48 -15.60 -2.82
C ILE A 103 42.91 -16.65 -3.85
N LEU A 104 41.97 -17.18 -4.63
CA LEU A 104 42.26 -18.15 -5.69
C LEU A 104 43.25 -17.62 -6.72
N GLY A 105 43.03 -16.38 -7.21
CA GLY A 105 43.89 -15.70 -8.18
C GLY A 105 45.30 -15.46 -7.64
N GLY A 106 45.41 -15.01 -6.37
CA GLY A 106 46.68 -14.77 -5.69
C GLY A 106 47.49 -16.05 -5.47
N PHE A 107 46.84 -17.22 -5.24
CA PHE A 107 47.48 -18.52 -5.20
C PHE A 107 47.86 -19.08 -6.57
N GLY A 108 47.69 -18.31 -7.67
CA GLY A 108 48.16 -18.67 -9.01
C GLY A 108 47.11 -19.40 -9.88
N ASN A 109 45.81 -19.38 -9.47
CA ASN A 109 44.77 -19.87 -10.35
C ASN A 109 44.62 -18.91 -11.56
N ARG A 110 44.98 -19.39 -12.76
CA ARG A 110 44.99 -18.56 -13.98
C ARG A 110 43.60 -18.06 -14.34
N LEU A 111 42.56 -18.87 -14.14
CA LEU A 111 41.20 -18.52 -14.51
C LEU A 111 40.63 -17.42 -13.57
N ALA A 112 40.75 -17.58 -12.27
CA ALA A 112 40.33 -16.57 -11.31
C ALA A 112 41.06 -15.24 -11.49
N ARG A 113 42.38 -15.31 -11.73
CA ARG A 113 43.21 -14.13 -12.02
C ARG A 113 42.75 -13.43 -13.32
N SER A 114 42.53 -14.19 -14.38
CA SER A 114 42.10 -13.64 -15.67
C SER A 114 40.73 -12.96 -15.56
N ILE A 115 39.78 -13.59 -14.87
CA ILE A 115 38.44 -13.02 -14.61
C ILE A 115 38.57 -11.67 -13.88
N ILE A 116 39.29 -11.62 -12.75
CA ILE A 116 39.45 -10.39 -11.99
C ILE A 116 40.07 -9.27 -12.87
N LEU A 117 41.16 -9.57 -13.55
CA LEU A 117 41.88 -8.56 -14.32
C LEU A 117 41.10 -8.08 -15.54
N GLN A 118 40.46 -8.99 -16.30
CA GLN A 118 39.66 -8.61 -17.47
C GLN A 118 38.43 -7.78 -17.07
N PHE A 119 37.68 -8.22 -16.08
CA PHE A 119 36.53 -7.44 -15.57
C PHE A 119 36.97 -6.11 -14.97
N ASN A 120 38.11 -6.06 -14.26
CA ASN A 120 38.65 -4.81 -13.75
C ASN A 120 38.99 -3.83 -14.85
N VAL A 121 39.57 -4.30 -15.95
CA VAL A 121 39.86 -3.44 -17.15
C VAL A 121 38.57 -2.91 -17.76
N VAL A 122 37.56 -3.78 -17.99
CA VAL A 122 36.28 -3.39 -18.58
C VAL A 122 35.54 -2.37 -17.69
N PHE A 123 35.37 -2.66 -16.40
CA PHE A 123 34.63 -1.77 -15.48
C PHE A 123 35.45 -0.55 -15.02
N SER A 124 36.76 -0.50 -15.30
CA SER A 124 37.57 0.70 -15.12
C SER A 124 37.57 1.63 -16.31
N ALA A 125 37.27 1.11 -17.50
CA ALA A 125 37.20 1.91 -18.73
C ALA A 125 35.96 2.81 -18.79
N ILE A 126 34.86 2.39 -18.12
CA ILE A 126 33.61 3.14 -18.06
C ILE A 126 33.32 3.49 -16.57
N PRO A 127 32.95 4.73 -16.25
CA PRO A 127 32.57 5.07 -14.87
C PRO A 127 31.45 4.16 -14.33
N ALA A 128 31.63 3.63 -13.14
CA ALA A 128 30.65 2.74 -12.48
C ALA A 128 29.25 3.33 -12.43
N LEU A 129 29.16 4.66 -12.25
CA LEU A 129 27.90 5.41 -12.29
C LEU A 129 27.15 5.19 -13.62
N LEU A 130 27.81 5.32 -14.77
CA LEU A 130 27.17 5.19 -16.09
C LEU A 130 26.66 3.77 -16.33
N ILE A 131 27.46 2.76 -15.97
CA ILE A 131 27.04 1.35 -16.12
C ILE A 131 25.83 1.07 -15.24
N SER A 132 25.88 1.51 -13.98
CA SER A 132 24.78 1.31 -13.02
C SER A 132 23.52 2.04 -13.47
N LEU A 133 23.65 3.27 -14.00
CA LEU A 133 22.56 4.07 -14.54
C LEU A 133 21.86 3.35 -15.69
N ILE A 134 22.62 2.85 -16.66
CA ILE A 134 22.06 2.13 -17.83
C ILE A 134 21.33 0.86 -17.36
N LEU A 135 21.94 0.07 -16.49
CA LEU A 135 21.36 -1.20 -16.06
C LEU A 135 20.12 -1.01 -15.17
N LEU A 136 20.14 -0.02 -14.27
CA LEU A 136 19.01 0.23 -13.37
C LEU A 136 17.83 0.96 -14.04
N LYS A 137 18.06 1.66 -15.16
CA LYS A 137 17.01 2.32 -15.96
C LYS A 137 16.34 1.40 -16.99
N LEU A 138 16.70 0.13 -17.08
CA LEU A 138 15.97 -0.82 -17.92
C LEU A 138 14.53 -0.93 -17.43
N ASP A 139 13.54 -0.83 -18.32
CA ASP A 139 12.11 -0.82 -18.01
C ASP A 139 11.68 -1.99 -17.11
N TYR A 140 12.27 -3.16 -17.34
CA TYR A 140 12.04 -4.35 -16.52
C TYR A 140 12.44 -4.17 -15.04
N ILE A 141 13.45 -3.34 -14.75
CA ILE A 141 13.98 -3.13 -13.40
C ILE A 141 13.30 -1.92 -12.76
N ALA A 142 12.94 -0.91 -13.53
CA ALA A 142 12.26 0.28 -13.05
C ALA A 142 10.85 -0.01 -12.48
N GLY A 143 10.14 -1.02 -13.02
CA GLY A 143 8.81 -1.44 -12.57
C GLY A 143 8.79 -2.50 -11.47
N LEU A 144 9.94 -2.82 -10.84
CA LEU A 144 9.98 -3.84 -9.78
C LEU A 144 9.41 -3.33 -8.47
N ASP A 145 8.74 -4.23 -7.74
CA ASP A 145 8.35 -4.02 -6.34
C ASP A 145 9.57 -3.69 -5.45
N LYS A 146 9.34 -3.08 -4.28
CA LYS A 146 10.41 -2.65 -3.36
C LYS A 146 11.44 -3.75 -3.07
N LYS A 147 10.99 -4.98 -2.79
CA LYS A 147 11.84 -6.10 -2.44
C LYS A 147 12.76 -6.52 -3.59
N SER A 148 12.19 -6.60 -4.79
CA SER A 148 12.89 -6.93 -6.03
C SER A 148 13.79 -5.78 -6.47
N SER A 149 13.38 -4.53 -6.29
CA SER A 149 14.17 -3.33 -6.55
C SER A 149 15.43 -3.30 -5.64
N VAL A 150 15.28 -3.50 -4.32
CA VAL A 150 16.43 -3.62 -3.39
C VAL A 150 17.39 -4.72 -3.87
N THR A 151 16.85 -5.87 -4.24
CA THR A 151 17.67 -7.00 -4.70
C THR A 151 18.40 -6.68 -6.00
N ALA A 152 17.73 -6.04 -6.97
CA ALA A 152 18.33 -5.59 -8.23
C ALA A 152 19.46 -4.59 -7.99
N PHE A 153 19.24 -3.58 -7.14
CA PHE A 153 20.28 -2.61 -6.75
C PHE A 153 21.50 -3.30 -6.15
N VAL A 154 21.29 -4.20 -5.19
CA VAL A 154 22.38 -4.95 -4.55
C VAL A 154 23.15 -5.79 -5.57
N LEU A 155 22.46 -6.52 -6.44
CA LEU A 155 23.09 -7.38 -7.44
C LEU A 155 23.86 -6.58 -8.50
N ILE A 156 23.25 -5.55 -9.07
CA ILE A 156 23.85 -4.74 -10.13
C ILE A 156 25.06 -3.97 -9.60
N LEU A 157 24.94 -3.27 -8.47
CA LEU A 157 26.04 -2.50 -7.89
C LEU A 157 27.16 -3.42 -7.39
N THR A 158 26.83 -4.61 -6.89
CA THR A 158 27.83 -5.65 -6.61
C THR A 158 28.56 -6.06 -7.89
N ALA A 159 27.84 -6.41 -8.96
CA ALA A 159 28.42 -6.89 -10.22
C ALA A 159 29.33 -5.85 -10.87
N VAL A 160 29.00 -4.56 -10.78
CA VAL A 160 29.81 -3.48 -11.37
C VAL A 160 31.07 -3.19 -10.54
N SER A 161 31.02 -3.28 -9.22
CA SER A 161 32.09 -2.73 -8.35
C SER A 161 33.06 -3.78 -7.79
N TRP A 162 32.68 -5.09 -7.72
CA TRP A 162 33.54 -6.14 -7.16
C TRP A 162 34.89 -6.32 -7.83
N PRO A 163 35.11 -6.10 -9.17
CA PRO A 163 36.39 -6.41 -9.80
C PRO A 163 37.55 -5.53 -9.31
N LYS A 164 37.27 -4.26 -9.05
CA LYS A 164 38.26 -3.32 -8.48
C LYS A 164 38.69 -3.75 -7.11
N LEU A 165 37.73 -4.13 -6.24
CA LEU A 165 38.01 -4.69 -4.91
C LEU A 165 38.78 -6.00 -5.05
N GLY A 166 38.37 -6.89 -5.96
CA GLY A 166 39.03 -8.17 -6.22
C GLY A 166 40.49 -8.04 -6.64
N SER A 167 40.78 -7.09 -7.53
CA SER A 167 42.16 -6.79 -7.96
C SER A 167 43.02 -6.32 -6.79
N LEU A 168 42.51 -5.40 -5.97
CA LEU A 168 43.24 -4.88 -4.82
C LEU A 168 43.47 -5.95 -3.74
N VAL A 169 42.47 -6.79 -3.46
CA VAL A 169 42.62 -7.90 -2.49
C VAL A 169 43.58 -8.96 -3.03
N MET A 170 43.54 -9.27 -4.32
CA MET A 170 44.46 -10.22 -4.96
C MET A 170 45.91 -9.78 -4.84
N GLU A 171 46.20 -8.50 -5.07
CA GLU A 171 47.54 -7.91 -4.87
C GLU A 171 48.02 -8.07 -3.42
N ARG A 172 47.12 -7.86 -2.46
CA ARG A 172 47.43 -8.07 -1.02
C ARG A 172 47.72 -9.53 -0.67
N VAL A 173 46.95 -10.46 -1.24
CA VAL A 173 47.20 -11.90 -1.10
C VAL A 173 48.60 -12.24 -1.64
N GLU A 174 48.97 -11.76 -2.82
CA GLU A 174 50.30 -11.98 -3.43
C GLU A 174 51.41 -11.40 -2.54
N ALA A 175 51.23 -10.21 -2.01
CA ALA A 175 52.18 -9.60 -1.09
C ALA A 175 52.39 -10.43 0.20
N ILE A 176 51.33 -11.03 0.76
CA ILE A 176 51.40 -11.90 1.92
C ILE A 176 52.12 -13.22 1.57
N LEU A 177 51.79 -13.82 0.41
CA LEU A 177 52.38 -15.08 -0.05
C LEU A 177 53.90 -14.98 -0.31
N ASN A 178 54.43 -13.77 -0.56
CA ASN A 178 55.86 -13.53 -0.73
C ASN A 178 56.63 -13.35 0.59
N LYS A 179 55.96 -13.27 1.73
CA LYS A 179 56.64 -13.14 3.05
C LYS A 179 57.42 -14.38 3.43
N PRO A 180 58.57 -14.23 4.15
CA PRO A 180 59.46 -15.34 4.52
C PRO A 180 58.76 -16.46 5.27
N PHE A 181 57.86 -16.13 6.19
CA PHE A 181 57.16 -17.14 6.99
C PHE A 181 56.23 -18.05 6.15
N ILE A 182 55.62 -17.53 5.08
CA ILE A 182 54.81 -18.33 4.16
C ILE A 182 55.73 -19.27 3.29
N LYS A 183 56.88 -18.75 2.90
CA LYS A 183 57.88 -19.58 2.18
C LYS A 183 58.34 -20.78 3.07
N GLY A 184 58.52 -20.54 4.38
CA GLY A 184 58.79 -21.58 5.34
C GLY A 184 57.69 -22.63 5.46
N GLU A 185 56.41 -22.20 5.54
CA GLU A 185 55.25 -23.09 5.57
C GLU A 185 55.14 -23.98 4.32
N ARG A 186 55.48 -23.42 3.16
CA ARG A 186 55.56 -24.20 1.92
C ARG A 186 56.70 -25.20 1.92
N ALA A 187 57.87 -24.85 2.49
CA ALA A 187 59.03 -25.70 2.55
C ALA A 187 58.81 -26.96 3.41
N ILE A 188 57.98 -26.85 4.44
CA ILE A 188 57.58 -27.98 5.29
C ILE A 188 56.40 -28.79 4.73
N GLY A 189 55.94 -28.46 3.46
CA GLY A 189 54.95 -29.27 2.75
C GLY A 189 53.48 -28.95 3.12
N LYS A 190 53.18 -27.83 3.77
CA LYS A 190 51.80 -27.49 4.15
C LYS A 190 50.93 -27.26 2.90
N ARG A 191 49.74 -27.85 2.87
CA ARG A 191 48.79 -27.74 1.73
C ARG A 191 48.36 -26.29 1.47
N ARG A 192 48.18 -25.92 0.19
CA ARG A 192 47.79 -24.55 -0.22
C ARG A 192 46.50 -24.05 0.48
N THR A 193 45.48 -24.89 0.60
CA THR A 193 44.22 -24.56 1.31
C THR A 193 44.48 -24.27 2.79
N LYS A 194 45.34 -25.02 3.45
CA LYS A 194 45.70 -24.80 4.87
C LYS A 194 46.49 -23.53 5.04
N ILE A 195 47.41 -23.19 4.09
CA ILE A 195 48.12 -21.91 4.07
C ILE A 195 47.13 -20.75 3.87
N ALA A 196 46.13 -20.91 2.97
CA ALA A 196 45.13 -19.89 2.76
C ALA A 196 44.32 -19.59 4.03
N LEU A 197 43.76 -20.61 4.69
CA LEU A 197 42.89 -20.45 5.84
C LEU A 197 43.62 -20.08 7.13
N GLU A 198 44.78 -20.72 7.39
CA GLU A 198 45.48 -20.53 8.66
C GLU A 198 46.49 -19.36 8.67
N ASN A 199 47.02 -19.01 7.47
CA ASN A 199 48.06 -18.00 7.37
C ASN A 199 47.64 -16.77 6.60
N VAL A 200 47.00 -16.89 5.39
CA VAL A 200 46.70 -15.75 4.55
C VAL A 200 45.46 -15.02 5.08
N VAL A 201 44.34 -15.70 5.27
CA VAL A 201 43.06 -15.07 5.71
C VAL A 201 43.24 -14.34 7.04
N PRO A 202 43.87 -14.90 8.10
CA PRO A 202 44.04 -14.17 9.35
C PRO A 202 44.94 -12.92 9.25
N HIS A 203 45.92 -12.93 8.32
CA HIS A 203 46.77 -11.77 8.08
C HIS A 203 46.10 -10.70 7.19
N LEU A 204 45.17 -11.12 6.31
CA LEU A 204 44.43 -10.27 5.43
C LEU A 204 43.24 -9.59 6.14
N ALA A 205 42.66 -10.27 7.13
CA ALA A 205 41.41 -9.86 7.79
C ALA A 205 41.38 -8.43 8.34
N PRO A 206 42.44 -7.93 9.01
CA PRO A 206 42.46 -6.55 9.48
C PRO A 206 42.33 -5.55 8.32
N GLU A 207 42.93 -5.86 7.17
CA GLU A 207 42.88 -5.03 5.99
C GLU A 207 41.52 -5.14 5.29
N LEU A 208 40.96 -6.34 5.22
CA LEU A 208 39.58 -6.54 4.72
C LEU A 208 38.56 -5.76 5.55
N THR A 209 38.71 -5.68 6.86
CA THR A 209 37.81 -4.89 7.71
C THR A 209 37.89 -3.40 7.37
N ILE A 210 39.09 -2.86 7.15
CA ILE A 210 39.27 -1.47 6.75
C ILE A 210 38.59 -1.23 5.38
N LEU A 211 38.86 -2.11 4.42
CA LEU A 211 38.29 -2.03 3.08
C LEU A 211 36.77 -2.12 3.09
N PHE A 212 36.19 -2.93 3.96
CA PHE A 212 34.75 -3.07 4.10
C PHE A 212 34.07 -1.73 4.44
N PHE A 213 34.55 -1.02 5.44
CA PHE A 213 34.02 0.29 5.80
C PHE A 213 34.25 1.34 4.71
N MET A 214 35.36 1.28 4.00
CA MET A 214 35.64 2.18 2.87
C MET A 214 34.74 1.86 1.66
N GLU A 215 34.41 0.59 1.42
CA GLU A 215 33.47 0.20 0.35
C GLU A 215 32.02 0.66 0.68
N ILE A 216 31.60 0.59 1.95
CA ILE A 216 30.30 1.17 2.34
C ILE A 216 30.28 2.67 2.00
N ALA A 217 31.32 3.43 2.35
CA ALA A 217 31.42 4.86 2.01
C ALA A 217 31.33 5.10 0.51
N ARG A 218 32.01 4.25 -0.30
CA ARG A 218 31.99 4.35 -1.76
C ARG A 218 30.61 4.03 -2.34
N ASN A 219 29.94 3.00 -1.80
CA ASN A 219 28.59 2.64 -2.20
C ASN A 219 27.59 3.74 -1.89
N LEU A 220 27.65 4.35 -0.68
CA LEU A 220 26.81 5.49 -0.34
C LEU A 220 27.03 6.67 -1.27
N SER A 221 28.29 6.96 -1.64
CA SER A 221 28.61 8.01 -2.61
C SER A 221 28.03 7.71 -4.01
N LEU A 222 28.02 6.44 -4.42
CA LEU A 222 27.41 6.02 -5.69
C LEU A 222 25.88 6.11 -5.65
N LEU A 223 25.25 5.70 -4.54
CA LEU A 223 23.81 5.85 -4.33
C LEU A 223 23.38 7.32 -4.39
N MET A 224 24.13 8.22 -3.73
CA MET A 224 23.89 9.66 -3.80
C MET A 224 23.92 10.16 -5.27
N GLN A 225 24.92 9.75 -6.04
CA GLN A 225 25.05 10.15 -7.45
C GLN A 225 23.88 9.59 -8.29
N LEU A 226 23.47 8.34 -8.07
CA LEU A 226 22.31 7.74 -8.75
C LEU A 226 21.03 8.49 -8.42
N GLY A 227 20.84 8.92 -7.16
CA GLY A 227 19.70 9.72 -6.73
C GLY A 227 19.53 11.02 -7.52
N ILE A 228 20.64 11.75 -7.78
CA ILE A 228 20.63 12.98 -8.60
C ILE A 228 20.12 12.69 -10.04
N PHE A 229 20.30 11.46 -10.53
CA PHE A 229 19.80 11.01 -11.84
C PHE A 229 18.42 10.35 -11.76
N ALA A 230 17.70 10.55 -10.65
CA ALA A 230 16.38 9.96 -10.39
C ALA A 230 16.38 8.42 -10.45
N ILE A 231 17.46 7.81 -9.94
CA ILE A 231 17.56 6.36 -9.77
C ILE A 231 17.71 6.05 -8.30
N PHE A 232 16.67 5.50 -7.71
CA PHE A 232 16.56 5.17 -6.29
C PHE A 232 15.75 3.90 -6.08
N VAL A 233 15.78 3.37 -4.88
CA VAL A 233 15.00 2.19 -4.49
C VAL A 233 13.63 2.63 -4.01
N GLY A 234 12.58 1.98 -4.50
CA GLY A 234 11.20 2.23 -4.10
C GLY A 234 10.26 2.15 -5.29
N ASN A 235 8.98 2.12 -5.02
CA ASN A 235 7.98 2.16 -6.07
C ASN A 235 8.03 3.53 -6.75
N LEU A 236 8.27 3.53 -8.05
CA LEU A 236 8.19 4.71 -8.89
C LEU A 236 6.71 5.04 -9.11
N GLY A 237 6.20 6.03 -8.39
CA GLY A 237 4.92 6.64 -8.72
C GLY A 237 5.15 7.64 -9.84
N ILE A 238 4.60 7.38 -11.03
CA ILE A 238 4.52 8.39 -12.08
C ILE A 238 3.29 9.24 -11.80
N ILE A 239 3.50 10.49 -11.42
CA ILE A 239 2.39 11.44 -11.25
C ILE A 239 2.11 12.07 -12.61
N ASN A 240 1.03 11.65 -13.24
CA ASN A 240 0.47 12.34 -14.39
C ASN A 240 -0.60 13.32 -13.90
N ASP A 241 -0.27 14.60 -13.76
CA ASP A 241 -1.27 15.62 -13.49
C ASP A 241 -1.83 16.14 -14.81
N SER A 242 -2.90 15.50 -15.27
CA SER A 242 -3.64 15.93 -16.47
C SER A 242 -4.60 17.10 -16.19
N THR A 243 -4.90 17.41 -14.93
CA THR A 243 -5.86 18.47 -14.56
C THR A 243 -5.24 19.85 -14.64
N SER A 244 -3.92 19.99 -14.51
CA SER A 244 -3.22 21.27 -14.65
C SER A 244 -2.76 21.57 -16.09
N GLY A 245 -2.99 20.66 -17.04
CA GLY A 245 -2.48 20.77 -18.41
C GLY A 245 -0.95 20.67 -18.53
N VAL A 246 -0.28 20.35 -17.44
CA VAL A 246 1.18 20.17 -17.38
C VAL A 246 1.45 18.71 -17.00
N ASN A 247 1.96 17.92 -17.95
CA ASN A 247 2.44 16.59 -17.69
C ASN A 247 3.72 16.65 -16.83
N ILE A 248 3.57 16.65 -15.53
CA ILE A 248 4.69 16.55 -14.60
C ILE A 248 4.94 15.06 -14.36
N ASN A 249 5.78 14.45 -15.20
CA ASN A 249 6.34 13.14 -14.93
C ASN A 249 7.41 13.28 -13.83
N THR A 250 7.02 13.16 -12.57
CA THR A 250 7.94 13.20 -11.44
C THR A 250 8.03 11.81 -10.84
N ASP A 251 9.25 11.25 -10.87
CA ASP A 251 9.54 9.99 -10.19
C ASP A 251 9.56 10.24 -8.68
N ILE A 252 8.59 9.72 -7.93
CA ILE A 252 8.47 9.89 -6.49
C ILE A 252 8.69 8.56 -5.78
N SER A 253 9.51 8.57 -4.75
CA SER A 253 9.59 7.46 -3.81
C SER A 253 8.61 7.65 -2.67
N PHE A 254 7.86 6.60 -2.35
CA PHE A 254 6.99 6.55 -1.19
C PHE A 254 7.69 6.05 0.06
N GLU A 255 8.83 5.42 -0.11
CA GLU A 255 9.65 4.97 1.01
C GLU A 255 10.69 6.03 1.34
N PRO A 256 10.86 6.37 2.62
CA PRO A 256 11.92 7.27 3.02
C PRO A 256 13.28 6.71 2.60
N GLU A 257 13.95 7.42 1.68
CA GLU A 257 15.25 7.04 1.14
C GLU A 257 15.98 8.30 0.68
N TRP A 258 17.24 8.48 1.08
CA TRP A 258 17.97 9.72 0.83
C TRP A 258 18.22 10.01 -0.66
N ALA A 259 18.41 8.97 -1.48
CA ALA A 259 18.66 9.16 -2.91
C ALA A 259 17.40 9.65 -3.63
N SER A 260 16.21 9.22 -3.19
CA SER A 260 14.95 9.70 -3.75
C SER A 260 14.71 11.19 -3.51
N MET A 261 15.15 11.72 -2.36
CA MET A 261 15.06 13.17 -2.08
C MET A 261 15.94 14.00 -3.02
N LEU A 262 17.00 13.41 -3.57
CA LEU A 262 17.87 14.09 -4.53
C LEU A 262 17.33 14.03 -5.96
N SER A 263 16.32 13.24 -6.24
CA SER A 263 15.73 13.10 -7.59
C SER A 263 15.11 14.40 -8.09
N THR A 264 14.47 15.15 -7.19
CA THR A 264 13.85 16.45 -7.46
C THR A 264 14.82 17.64 -7.33
N SER A 265 16.12 17.36 -7.16
CA SER A 265 17.14 18.42 -6.93
C SER A 265 17.20 19.46 -8.05
N ARG A 266 16.88 19.09 -9.30
CA ARG A 266 16.92 20.01 -10.44
C ARG A 266 15.85 21.10 -10.37
N THR A 267 14.69 20.78 -9.80
CA THR A 267 13.58 21.71 -9.62
C THR A 267 13.64 22.44 -8.31
N LEU A 268 14.01 21.75 -7.22
CA LEU A 268 13.96 22.28 -5.86
C LEU A 268 15.18 23.14 -5.48
N ILE A 269 16.32 23.03 -6.19
CA ILE A 269 17.53 23.77 -5.81
C ILE A 269 17.35 25.30 -5.81
N SER A 270 16.42 25.81 -6.63
CA SER A 270 16.10 27.24 -6.72
C SER A 270 14.98 27.70 -5.79
N THR A 271 14.04 26.80 -5.45
CA THR A 271 12.83 27.13 -4.68
C THR A 271 12.91 26.66 -3.23
N ALA A 272 13.50 25.48 -3.00
CA ALA A 272 13.67 24.86 -1.67
C ALA A 272 15.07 24.24 -1.52
N PRO A 273 16.14 25.04 -1.46
CA PRO A 273 17.52 24.53 -1.40
C PRO A 273 17.76 23.61 -0.20
N TRP A 274 17.06 23.80 0.90
CA TRP A 274 17.15 22.97 2.11
C TRP A 274 16.73 21.51 1.82
N ALA A 275 15.69 21.29 1.01
CA ALA A 275 15.21 19.96 0.67
C ALA A 275 16.23 19.13 -0.13
N VAL A 276 17.19 19.77 -0.76
CA VAL A 276 18.32 19.15 -1.47
C VAL A 276 19.57 19.06 -0.61
N MET A 277 19.88 20.15 0.10
CA MET A 277 21.13 20.26 0.87
C MET A 277 21.18 19.34 2.07
N TYR A 278 20.09 19.20 2.83
CA TYR A 278 20.08 18.35 4.01
C TYR A 278 20.25 16.86 3.71
N PRO A 279 19.58 16.25 2.72
CA PRO A 279 19.85 14.87 2.31
C PRO A 279 21.29 14.68 1.79
N ALA A 280 21.79 15.62 0.99
CA ALA A 280 23.19 15.59 0.53
C ALA A 280 24.17 15.65 1.70
N PHE A 281 23.87 16.46 2.73
CA PHE A 281 24.67 16.56 3.94
C PHE A 281 24.61 15.28 4.79
N ALA A 282 23.46 14.61 4.85
CA ALA A 282 23.32 13.30 5.49
C ALA A 282 24.20 12.24 4.82
N PHE A 283 24.23 12.19 3.48
CA PHE A 283 25.17 11.35 2.72
C PHE A 283 26.62 11.73 3.04
N PHE A 284 26.96 13.02 2.99
CA PHE A 284 28.31 13.51 3.27
C PHE A 284 28.82 13.09 4.66
N ILE A 285 28.01 13.30 5.71
CA ILE A 285 28.37 12.91 7.07
C ILE A 285 28.56 11.39 7.17
N SER A 286 27.69 10.62 6.53
CA SER A 286 27.78 9.16 6.55
C SER A 286 29.04 8.68 5.84
N VAL A 287 29.31 9.16 4.64
CA VAL A 287 30.54 8.86 3.88
C VAL A 287 31.79 9.27 4.68
N LEU A 288 31.78 10.45 5.29
CA LEU A 288 32.86 10.92 6.15
C LEU A 288 33.05 10.00 7.36
N GLY A 289 31.96 9.62 8.04
CA GLY A 289 31.99 8.73 9.19
C GLY A 289 32.62 7.38 8.88
N PHE A 290 32.18 6.71 7.81
CA PHE A 290 32.74 5.44 7.36
C PHE A 290 34.22 5.55 6.94
N ASN A 291 34.59 6.61 6.23
CA ASN A 291 35.98 6.85 5.84
C ASN A 291 36.90 7.15 7.05
N LEU A 292 36.46 8.01 7.95
CA LEU A 292 37.22 8.34 9.18
C LEU A 292 37.39 7.11 10.07
N PHE A 293 36.34 6.27 10.18
CA PHE A 293 36.41 5.04 10.94
C PHE A 293 37.41 4.04 10.29
N GLY A 294 37.35 3.87 8.98
CA GLY A 294 38.28 3.03 8.22
C GLY A 294 39.73 3.47 8.36
N GLU A 295 39.99 4.79 8.19
CA GLU A 295 41.33 5.35 8.33
C GLU A 295 41.82 5.29 9.79
N GLY A 296 40.93 5.52 10.75
CA GLY A 296 41.21 5.37 12.16
C GLY A 296 41.57 3.92 12.54
N LEU A 297 40.86 2.94 12.02
CA LEU A 297 41.22 1.53 12.16
C LEU A 297 42.59 1.24 11.53
N ARG A 298 42.86 1.77 10.33
CA ARG A 298 44.14 1.64 9.65
C ARG A 298 45.31 2.14 10.52
N LYS A 299 45.21 3.33 11.06
CA LYS A 299 46.21 3.89 11.98
C LYS A 299 46.40 3.06 13.25
N GLN A 300 45.29 2.54 13.80
CA GLN A 300 45.32 1.69 15.00
C GLN A 300 46.00 0.34 14.73
N LEU A 301 45.72 -0.28 13.57
CA LEU A 301 46.25 -1.60 13.22
C LEU A 301 47.69 -1.57 12.72
N GLN A 302 48.16 -0.41 12.20
CA GLN A 302 49.57 -0.22 11.81
C GLN A 302 50.47 0.04 12.98
N SER A 303 49.98 0.43 14.18
CA SER A 303 50.79 0.63 15.37
C SER A 303 51.33 -0.71 15.89
N LYS A 304 52.64 -0.84 16.10
CA LYS A 304 53.32 -2.09 16.48
C LYS A 304 52.86 -2.69 17.82
N ASP A 305 52.19 -1.92 18.68
CA ASP A 305 51.70 -2.34 20.01
C ASP A 305 50.20 -2.51 20.10
N SER A 306 49.51 -2.74 18.99
CA SER A 306 48.04 -2.78 18.96
C SER A 306 47.51 -4.09 19.57
N LYS A 307 46.94 -4.00 20.77
CA LYS A 307 46.14 -5.07 21.38
C LYS A 307 44.99 -5.52 20.48
N MET A 308 44.55 -4.62 19.62
CA MET A 308 43.44 -4.87 18.66
C MET A 308 43.83 -5.83 17.55
N THR A 309 45.09 -5.78 17.09
CA THR A 309 45.61 -6.77 16.11
C THR A 309 45.58 -8.19 16.69
N LEU A 310 45.87 -8.30 17.98
CA LEU A 310 45.78 -9.62 18.68
C LEU A 310 44.33 -10.06 18.88
N ILE A 311 43.40 -9.12 19.14
CA ILE A 311 41.97 -9.42 19.28
C ILE A 311 41.38 -9.86 17.93
N PHE A 312 41.63 -9.11 16.86
CA PHE A 312 41.18 -9.44 15.50
C PHE A 312 41.74 -10.79 15.04
N ARG A 313 43.02 -11.04 15.25
CA ARG A 313 43.66 -12.32 14.93
C ARG A 313 43.04 -13.50 15.69
N LYS A 314 42.61 -13.26 16.94
CA LYS A 314 41.97 -14.30 17.78
C LYS A 314 40.47 -14.44 17.49
N LEU A 315 39.76 -13.40 17.08
CA LEU A 315 38.36 -13.47 16.65
C LEU A 315 38.22 -14.29 15.36
N ILE A 316 39.14 -14.06 14.41
CA ILE A 316 39.09 -14.72 13.10
C ILE A 316 39.64 -16.16 13.14
N SER A 317 40.52 -16.49 14.11
CA SER A 317 40.97 -17.86 14.29
C SER A 317 39.87 -18.82 14.85
N PHE A 318 38.66 -18.30 15.06
CA PHE A 318 37.47 -19.05 15.52
C PHE A 318 37.78 -19.94 16.75
N ASP A 319 38.63 -19.48 17.67
CA ASP A 319 38.91 -20.19 18.90
C ASP A 319 37.77 -19.94 19.90
N PHE A 320 36.71 -20.80 19.79
CA PHE A 320 35.56 -20.79 20.68
C PHE A 320 35.94 -20.80 22.17
N LYS A 321 37.08 -21.42 22.49
CA LYS A 321 37.64 -21.39 23.84
C LYS A 321 38.13 -20.02 24.29
N TYR A 322 38.52 -19.14 23.34
CA TYR A 322 38.92 -17.80 23.66
C TYR A 322 37.69 -16.88 23.93
N LEU A 323 36.63 -17.08 23.19
CA LEU A 323 35.34 -16.40 23.42
C LEU A 323 34.82 -16.73 24.83
N LEU A 324 34.83 -17.99 25.21
CA LEU A 324 34.48 -18.44 26.57
C LEU A 324 35.41 -17.87 27.66
N ARG A 325 36.71 -17.71 27.39
CA ARG A 325 37.65 -17.06 28.34
C ARG A 325 37.49 -15.53 28.40
N MET A 326 37.06 -14.89 27.29
CA MET A 326 36.71 -13.46 27.33
C MET A 326 35.49 -13.21 28.22
N ILE A 327 34.53 -14.09 28.20
CA ILE A 327 33.33 -14.06 29.03
C ILE A 327 33.65 -14.29 30.52
N ASN A 328 34.68 -15.07 30.82
CA ASN A 328 35.01 -15.47 32.18
C ASN A 328 35.78 -14.42 33.02
N SER A 329 36.08 -13.24 32.49
CA SER A 329 36.65 -12.15 33.26
C SER A 329 35.52 -11.27 33.84
N LYS A 330 35.41 -11.18 35.20
CA LYS A 330 34.31 -10.49 35.92
C LYS A 330 34.05 -9.03 35.45
N LYS A 331 35.06 -8.31 34.99
CA LYS A 331 34.85 -6.93 34.45
C LYS A 331 34.29 -6.92 33.02
N ARG A 332 34.75 -7.83 32.15
CA ARG A 332 34.35 -7.91 30.75
C ARG A 332 32.98 -8.61 30.59
N LEU A 333 32.71 -9.58 31.46
CA LEU A 333 31.39 -10.20 31.58
C LEU A 333 30.31 -9.16 31.94
N LYS A 334 30.60 -8.20 32.84
CA LYS A 334 29.68 -7.08 33.14
C LYS A 334 29.38 -6.23 31.90
N TYR A 335 30.39 -5.86 31.10
CA TYR A 335 30.15 -5.10 29.87
C TYR A 335 29.38 -5.89 28.80
N PHE A 336 29.68 -7.19 28.64
CA PHE A 336 28.95 -8.05 27.73
C PHE A 336 27.49 -8.24 28.19
N ILE A 337 27.28 -8.52 29.47
CA ILE A 337 25.95 -8.63 30.07
C ILE A 337 25.21 -7.29 29.97
N SER A 338 25.88 -6.15 30.18
CA SER A 338 25.25 -4.84 30.00
C SER A 338 24.83 -4.58 28.56
N ILE A 339 25.63 -4.95 27.56
CA ILE A 339 25.28 -4.82 26.15
C ILE A 339 24.12 -5.76 25.80
N VAL A 340 24.15 -7.01 26.28
CA VAL A 340 23.05 -7.97 26.06
C VAL A 340 21.78 -7.51 26.78
N LEU A 341 21.87 -7.01 28.00
CA LEU A 341 20.74 -6.48 28.75
C LEU A 341 20.16 -5.22 28.11
N ILE A 342 21.01 -4.33 27.60
CA ILE A 342 20.58 -3.13 26.84
C ILE A 342 19.90 -3.58 25.54
N SER A 343 20.47 -4.52 24.80
CA SER A 343 19.85 -5.07 23.59
C SER A 343 18.53 -5.79 23.88
N LEU A 344 18.46 -6.55 24.98
CA LEU A 344 17.22 -7.20 25.42
C LEU A 344 16.19 -6.17 25.91
N ALA A 345 16.61 -5.18 26.67
CA ALA A 345 15.76 -4.09 27.11
C ALA A 345 15.23 -3.28 25.92
N MET A 346 16.07 -3.05 24.91
CA MET A 346 15.65 -2.40 23.65
C MET A 346 14.65 -3.25 22.86
N ILE A 347 14.86 -4.58 22.78
CA ILE A 347 13.91 -5.49 22.13
C ILE A 347 12.59 -5.55 22.92
N THR A 348 12.67 -5.59 24.26
CA THR A 348 11.45 -5.57 25.12
C THR A 348 10.73 -4.23 25.07
N ILE A 349 11.43 -3.11 25.03
CA ILE A 349 10.83 -1.78 24.85
C ILE A 349 10.16 -1.71 23.47
N ASN A 350 10.84 -2.14 22.41
CA ASN A 350 10.26 -2.17 21.06
C ASN A 350 9.04 -3.11 20.97
N HIS A 351 9.02 -4.20 21.75
CA HIS A 351 7.86 -5.12 21.82
C HIS A 351 6.73 -4.54 22.68
N LEU A 352 7.04 -3.78 23.73
CA LEU A 352 6.07 -3.13 24.61
C LEU A 352 5.49 -1.83 24.01
N THR A 353 6.19 -1.24 23.04
CA THR A 353 5.71 -0.07 22.27
C THR A 353 5.04 -0.44 20.96
N GLN A 354 5.02 -1.74 20.58
CA GLN A 354 4.19 -2.18 19.47
C GLN A 354 2.71 -2.07 19.88
N THR A 355 2.02 -1.12 19.29
CA THR A 355 0.57 -1.01 19.37
C THR A 355 -0.05 -2.30 18.81
N ASP A 356 -0.94 -2.92 19.56
CA ASP A 356 -1.63 -4.13 19.12
C ASP A 356 -2.75 -3.73 18.16
N TYR A 357 -2.58 -4.03 16.88
CA TYR A 357 -3.57 -3.78 15.83
C TYR A 357 -4.50 -4.99 15.60
N SER A 358 -4.47 -6.00 16.48
CA SER A 358 -5.31 -7.19 16.31
C SER A 358 -6.80 -6.85 16.38
N ILE A 359 -7.59 -7.41 15.48
CA ILE A 359 -9.05 -7.36 15.51
C ILE A 359 -9.56 -8.71 16.02
N ASN A 360 -10.45 -8.65 17.00
CA ASN A 360 -11.18 -9.81 17.51
C ASN A 360 -12.67 -9.51 17.36
N LEU A 361 -13.39 -10.23 16.52
CA LEU A 361 -14.84 -10.02 16.33
C LEU A 361 -15.59 -10.35 17.62
N SER A 362 -15.78 -9.35 18.48
CA SER A 362 -16.31 -9.48 19.84
C SER A 362 -17.84 -9.64 19.89
N LEU A 363 -18.54 -9.06 18.90
CA LEU A 363 -20.01 -9.14 18.85
C LEU A 363 -20.47 -10.55 18.44
N ASP A 364 -21.46 -11.11 19.15
CA ASP A 364 -22.04 -12.42 18.78
C ASP A 364 -22.90 -12.28 17.52
N ARG A 365 -22.71 -13.20 16.56
CA ARG A 365 -23.55 -13.28 15.35
C ARG A 365 -25.03 -13.42 15.65
N ASN A 366 -25.38 -14.12 16.74
CA ASN A 366 -26.75 -14.39 17.14
C ASN A 366 -27.48 -13.13 17.65
N GLU A 367 -26.78 -12.06 17.95
CA GLU A 367 -27.36 -10.78 18.37
C GLU A 367 -27.81 -9.92 17.18
N LEU A 368 -27.45 -10.30 15.96
CA LEU A 368 -27.80 -9.60 14.74
C LEU A 368 -28.94 -10.32 13.99
N PRO A 369 -29.87 -9.58 13.36
CA PRO A 369 -30.95 -10.16 12.53
C PRO A 369 -30.38 -10.93 11.34
N ASP A 370 -31.18 -11.82 10.74
CA ASP A 370 -30.70 -12.66 9.63
C ASP A 370 -30.48 -11.87 8.35
N SER A 371 -31.20 -10.80 8.15
CA SER A 371 -31.00 -9.80 7.08
C SER A 371 -31.42 -8.42 7.59
N ALA A 372 -30.89 -7.38 7.01
CA ALA A 372 -31.27 -6.00 7.29
C ALA A 372 -31.24 -5.21 5.99
N LEU A 373 -32.40 -4.99 5.42
CA LEU A 373 -32.56 -4.26 4.17
C LEU A 373 -33.11 -2.87 4.43
N ILE A 374 -32.80 -1.93 3.55
CA ILE A 374 -33.31 -0.55 3.65
C ILE A 374 -34.84 -0.53 3.82
N GLY A 375 -35.31 0.31 4.73
CA GLY A 375 -36.75 0.47 4.99
C GLY A 375 -37.40 -0.70 5.76
N THR A 376 -36.63 -1.72 6.18
CA THR A 376 -37.13 -2.79 7.05
C THR A 376 -36.96 -2.41 8.53
N ARG A 377 -37.78 -3.04 9.38
CA ARG A 377 -37.69 -2.89 10.82
C ARG A 377 -36.32 -3.32 11.40
N GLU A 378 -35.75 -4.35 10.82
CA GLU A 378 -34.44 -4.88 11.19
C GLU A 378 -33.33 -3.84 10.93
N SER A 379 -33.39 -3.12 9.79
CA SER A 379 -32.48 -2.01 9.49
C SER A 379 -32.66 -0.87 10.48
N GLU A 380 -33.89 -0.52 10.84
CA GLU A 380 -34.18 0.51 11.84
C GLU A 380 -33.63 0.11 13.23
N GLU A 381 -33.86 -1.13 13.68
CA GLU A 381 -33.32 -1.63 14.96
C GLU A 381 -31.78 -1.60 14.99
N LEU A 382 -31.12 -1.96 13.88
CA LEU A 382 -29.66 -1.88 13.74
C LEU A 382 -29.15 -0.42 13.79
N SER A 383 -29.82 0.50 13.13
CA SER A 383 -29.43 1.91 13.15
C SER A 383 -29.42 2.48 14.56
N TYR A 384 -30.44 2.15 15.38
CA TYR A 384 -30.50 2.52 16.80
C TYR A 384 -29.39 1.82 17.61
N MET A 385 -29.09 0.55 17.34
CA MET A 385 -28.02 -0.18 18.02
C MET A 385 -26.65 0.50 17.75
N ILE A 386 -26.37 0.84 16.51
CA ILE A 386 -25.12 1.53 16.11
C ILE A 386 -25.05 2.92 16.75
N SER A 387 -26.14 3.69 16.72
CA SER A 387 -26.26 5.01 17.36
C SER A 387 -25.94 4.94 18.86
N ASN A 388 -26.53 3.98 19.59
CA ASN A 388 -26.27 3.77 21.00
C ASN A 388 -24.81 3.38 21.28
N LYS A 389 -24.22 2.54 20.40
CA LYS A 389 -22.81 2.16 20.51
C LYS A 389 -21.89 3.36 20.29
N MET A 390 -22.15 4.20 19.28
CA MET A 390 -21.41 5.46 19.07
C MET A 390 -21.45 6.35 20.31
N GLY A 391 -22.62 6.57 20.90
CA GLY A 391 -22.76 7.35 22.12
C GLY A 391 -21.96 6.76 23.30
N SER A 392 -21.97 5.44 23.47
CA SER A 392 -21.22 4.75 24.53
C SER A 392 -19.69 4.85 24.35
N LEU A 393 -19.22 4.99 23.11
CA LEU A 393 -17.80 5.17 22.76
C LEU A 393 -17.35 6.63 22.83
N GLY A 394 -18.25 7.57 23.16
CA GLY A 394 -17.93 8.98 23.33
C GLY A 394 -17.86 9.79 22.02
N LEU A 395 -18.47 9.28 20.96
CA LEU A 395 -18.65 10.07 19.73
C LEU A 395 -19.71 11.15 19.95
N GLU A 396 -19.61 12.20 19.16
CA GLU A 396 -20.61 13.28 19.09
C GLU A 396 -21.41 13.15 17.79
N PRO A 397 -22.72 13.47 17.81
CA PRO A 397 -23.48 13.56 16.57
C PRO A 397 -23.06 14.77 15.75
N LEU A 398 -23.09 14.67 14.42
CA LEU A 398 -22.78 15.79 13.53
C LEU A 398 -23.98 16.75 13.29
N LYS A 399 -25.20 16.28 13.52
CA LYS A 399 -26.45 17.05 13.55
C LYS A 399 -27.10 16.88 14.94
N ASP A 400 -28.41 17.00 15.04
CA ASP A 400 -29.17 16.91 16.28
C ASP A 400 -29.05 15.54 16.98
N ASN A 401 -28.87 14.48 16.21
CA ASN A 401 -28.68 13.10 16.68
C ASN A 401 -27.72 12.34 15.73
N PHE A 402 -27.40 11.08 16.03
CA PHE A 402 -26.55 10.23 15.17
C PHE A 402 -27.26 9.77 13.90
N LEU A 403 -28.61 9.77 13.89
CA LEU A 403 -29.41 9.30 12.77
C LEU A 403 -29.69 10.46 11.80
N ILE A 404 -29.35 10.29 10.55
CA ILE A 404 -29.68 11.20 9.47
C ILE A 404 -30.70 10.49 8.58
N GLU A 405 -31.98 10.77 8.87
CA GLU A 405 -33.09 10.19 8.12
C GLU A 405 -33.24 10.84 6.76
N TYR A 406 -33.63 10.07 5.77
CA TYR A 406 -33.90 10.52 4.41
C TYR A 406 -35.09 9.75 3.83
N PRO A 407 -35.87 10.38 2.94
CA PRO A 407 -36.98 9.70 2.29
C PRO A 407 -36.46 8.65 1.31
N ILE A 408 -37.00 7.45 1.39
CA ILE A 408 -36.86 6.43 0.38
C ILE A 408 -38.10 6.61 -0.52
N GLY A 409 -37.94 6.60 -1.83
CA GLY A 409 -39.06 6.51 -2.76
C GLY A 409 -39.90 5.26 -2.47
N SER A 410 -40.86 4.98 -3.32
CA SER A 410 -41.64 3.76 -3.20
C SER A 410 -40.76 2.55 -3.51
N SER A 411 -40.11 2.01 -2.47
CA SER A 411 -39.30 0.78 -2.58
C SER A 411 -40.13 -0.44 -2.25
N TYR A 412 -39.91 -1.52 -2.95
CA TYR A 412 -40.70 -2.73 -2.88
C TYR A 412 -39.79 -3.94 -2.66
N LEU A 413 -40.09 -4.75 -1.65
CA LEU A 413 -39.42 -6.03 -1.40
C LEU A 413 -40.06 -7.10 -2.28
N ILE A 414 -39.27 -7.86 -3.00
CA ILE A 414 -39.77 -9.01 -3.77
C ILE A 414 -40.01 -10.18 -2.81
N ASN A 415 -41.28 -10.43 -2.49
CA ASN A 415 -41.68 -11.50 -1.57
C ASN A 415 -41.65 -12.87 -2.21
N LYS A 416 -42.10 -12.96 -3.48
CA LYS A 416 -42.14 -14.19 -4.26
C LYS A 416 -41.74 -13.92 -5.69
N GLN A 417 -40.93 -14.79 -6.22
CA GLN A 417 -40.50 -14.74 -7.62
C GLN A 417 -40.39 -16.16 -8.17
N SER A 418 -40.79 -16.35 -9.44
CA SER A 418 -40.58 -17.59 -10.17
C SER A 418 -40.43 -17.31 -11.65
N LEU A 419 -39.53 -18.04 -12.29
CA LEU A 419 -39.28 -18.02 -13.72
C LEU A 419 -39.31 -19.44 -14.27
N TRP A 420 -40.14 -19.67 -15.26
CA TRP A 420 -40.31 -20.96 -15.89
C TRP A 420 -40.13 -20.86 -17.40
N LEU A 421 -39.54 -21.90 -17.99
CA LEU A 421 -39.53 -22.13 -19.43
C LEU A 421 -40.46 -23.32 -19.74
N HIS A 422 -41.43 -23.09 -20.60
CA HIS A 422 -42.36 -24.12 -21.06
C HIS A 422 -42.12 -24.44 -22.53
N ASP A 423 -41.77 -25.68 -22.84
CA ASP A 423 -41.64 -26.21 -24.20
C ASP A 423 -42.60 -27.36 -24.43
N GLN A 424 -42.59 -27.93 -25.64
CA GLN A 424 -43.43 -29.07 -25.99
C GLN A 424 -43.10 -30.36 -25.21
N ASN A 425 -41.93 -30.43 -24.58
CA ASN A 425 -41.41 -31.60 -23.90
C ASN A 425 -41.53 -31.49 -22.36
N GLY A 426 -41.86 -30.33 -21.82
CA GLY A 426 -42.02 -30.13 -20.39
C GLY A 426 -41.83 -28.68 -19.92
N SER A 427 -41.63 -28.54 -18.61
CA SER A 427 -41.43 -27.24 -17.97
C SER A 427 -40.19 -27.30 -17.10
N LYS A 428 -39.33 -26.29 -17.21
CA LYS A 428 -38.17 -26.10 -16.36
C LYS A 428 -38.35 -24.86 -15.51
N GLU A 429 -38.19 -25.00 -14.21
CA GLU A 429 -38.10 -23.89 -13.25
C GLU A 429 -36.65 -23.49 -13.06
N PHE A 430 -36.39 -22.18 -13.00
CA PHE A 430 -35.10 -21.60 -12.72
C PHE A 430 -35.00 -21.15 -11.25
N VAL A 431 -33.81 -21.20 -10.70
CA VAL A 431 -33.55 -20.89 -9.29
C VAL A 431 -33.30 -19.39 -9.12
N PRO A 432 -34.11 -18.70 -8.29
CA PRO A 432 -33.87 -17.27 -7.99
C PRO A 432 -32.48 -17.02 -7.43
N ASN A 433 -31.89 -15.90 -7.79
CA ASN A 433 -30.57 -15.45 -7.32
C ASN A 433 -29.38 -16.38 -7.69
N VAL A 434 -29.64 -17.38 -8.53
CA VAL A 434 -28.62 -18.28 -9.13
C VAL A 434 -28.73 -18.24 -10.66
N ASP A 435 -29.91 -18.48 -11.17
CA ASP A 435 -30.19 -18.51 -12.60
C ASP A 435 -30.69 -17.14 -13.09
N TYR A 436 -31.43 -16.43 -12.26
CA TYR A 436 -32.02 -15.13 -12.58
C TYR A 436 -32.27 -14.26 -11.34
N SER A 437 -32.47 -12.94 -11.58
CA SER A 437 -32.96 -11.98 -10.60
C SER A 437 -33.87 -10.95 -11.27
N PHE A 438 -34.91 -10.46 -10.59
CA PHE A 438 -35.71 -9.33 -11.08
C PHE A 438 -35.01 -8.01 -10.78
N ILE A 439 -34.81 -7.18 -11.80
CA ILE A 439 -34.30 -5.81 -11.65
C ILE A 439 -35.46 -4.84 -11.42
N SER A 440 -36.54 -4.98 -12.19
CA SER A 440 -37.76 -4.21 -11.97
C SER A 440 -38.98 -5.10 -12.15
N THR A 441 -39.94 -4.98 -11.24
CA THR A 441 -41.15 -5.80 -11.25
C THR A 441 -42.24 -5.20 -10.36
N GLY A 442 -43.39 -5.85 -10.33
CA GLY A 442 -44.54 -5.55 -9.49
C GLY A 442 -45.30 -6.84 -9.14
N ASP A 443 -46.58 -6.73 -8.79
CA ASP A 443 -47.45 -7.88 -8.66
C ASP A 443 -47.91 -8.34 -10.05
N ILE A 444 -47.10 -9.18 -10.70
CA ILE A 444 -47.32 -9.53 -12.12
C ILE A 444 -47.27 -11.04 -12.40
N VAL A 445 -47.92 -11.38 -13.48
CA VAL A 445 -47.79 -12.67 -14.18
C VAL A 445 -47.64 -12.35 -15.66
N ALA A 446 -46.45 -12.57 -16.22
CA ALA A 446 -46.13 -12.32 -17.63
C ALA A 446 -45.83 -13.64 -18.33
N GLU A 447 -46.41 -13.85 -19.50
CA GLU A 447 -46.18 -15.05 -20.33
C GLU A 447 -45.97 -14.65 -21.78
N GLY A 448 -44.86 -15.06 -22.38
CA GLY A 448 -44.54 -14.74 -23.77
C GLY A 448 -43.45 -15.62 -24.35
N THR A 449 -43.31 -15.55 -25.68
CA THR A 449 -42.18 -16.17 -26.39
C THR A 449 -40.92 -15.26 -26.30
N ILE A 450 -39.79 -15.83 -26.67
CA ILE A 450 -38.51 -15.10 -26.55
C ILE A 450 -38.14 -14.53 -27.92
N LEU A 451 -37.85 -13.23 -27.95
CA LEU A 451 -37.26 -12.59 -29.11
C LEU A 451 -35.80 -12.29 -28.79
N ASP A 452 -34.92 -13.04 -29.44
CA ASP A 452 -33.48 -12.80 -29.31
C ASP A 452 -33.08 -11.58 -30.14
N THR A 453 -32.64 -10.53 -29.44
CA THR A 453 -32.18 -9.27 -30.07
C THR A 453 -30.67 -9.11 -30.01
N THR A 454 -29.91 -10.11 -29.56
CA THR A 454 -28.45 -10.05 -29.43
C THR A 454 -27.73 -9.80 -30.76
N SER A 455 -28.36 -10.10 -31.88
CA SER A 455 -27.87 -9.86 -33.25
C SER A 455 -28.46 -8.62 -33.93
N ILE A 456 -29.29 -7.84 -33.24
CA ILE A 456 -30.02 -6.69 -33.80
C ILE A 456 -29.32 -5.39 -33.34
N ASP A 457 -29.13 -4.45 -34.26
CA ASP A 457 -28.71 -3.08 -33.89
C ASP A 457 -29.89 -2.36 -33.22
N LEU A 458 -29.82 -2.18 -31.91
CA LEU A 458 -30.86 -1.59 -31.09
C LEU A 458 -31.08 -0.09 -31.39
N PHE A 459 -30.16 0.57 -32.07
CA PHE A 459 -30.28 1.97 -32.49
C PHE A 459 -30.91 2.14 -33.89
N ASN A 460 -31.17 1.06 -34.60
CA ASN A 460 -31.73 1.12 -35.96
C ASN A 460 -32.89 0.10 -36.16
N ILE A 461 -33.99 0.37 -35.43
CA ILE A 461 -35.15 -0.50 -35.44
C ILE A 461 -36.11 -0.11 -36.57
N GLU A 462 -36.28 -0.97 -37.57
CA GLU A 462 -37.16 -0.70 -38.71
C GLU A 462 -38.66 -0.83 -38.34
N SER A 463 -39.03 -1.70 -37.36
CA SER A 463 -40.41 -1.91 -36.92
C SER A 463 -40.47 -2.42 -35.48
N TYR A 464 -41.34 -1.80 -34.68
CA TYR A 464 -41.60 -2.21 -33.29
C TYR A 464 -42.66 -3.30 -33.16
N GLU A 465 -43.46 -3.59 -34.18
CA GLU A 465 -44.54 -4.59 -34.14
C GLU A 465 -44.06 -5.99 -33.80
N ARG A 466 -42.84 -6.35 -34.17
CA ARG A 466 -42.22 -7.65 -33.90
C ARG A 466 -41.97 -7.92 -32.41
N PHE A 467 -41.95 -6.90 -31.57
CA PHE A 467 -41.70 -7.04 -30.13
C PHE A 467 -43.00 -7.42 -29.38
N ASN A 468 -44.18 -7.21 -29.96
CA ASN A 468 -45.47 -7.44 -29.29
C ASN A 468 -45.64 -8.87 -28.81
N GLY A 469 -46.02 -9.04 -27.54
CA GLY A 469 -46.27 -10.34 -26.91
C GLY A 469 -45.03 -11.18 -26.63
N ASN A 470 -43.86 -10.60 -26.67
CA ASN A 470 -42.57 -11.30 -26.46
C ASN A 470 -41.82 -10.78 -25.26
N PHE A 471 -40.99 -11.63 -24.70
CA PHE A 471 -39.84 -11.23 -23.88
C PHE A 471 -38.66 -10.88 -24.78
N ILE A 472 -38.03 -9.76 -24.55
CA ILE A 472 -36.91 -9.28 -25.35
C ILE A 472 -35.61 -9.64 -24.62
N LEU A 473 -34.70 -10.35 -25.30
CA LEU A 473 -33.42 -10.77 -24.75
C LEU A 473 -32.33 -9.86 -25.24
N ILE A 474 -31.64 -9.18 -24.31
CA ILE A 474 -30.56 -8.20 -24.58
C ILE A 474 -29.27 -8.65 -23.84
N ASP A 475 -28.13 -8.67 -24.53
CA ASP A 475 -26.82 -8.93 -23.86
C ASP A 475 -26.19 -7.62 -23.43
N LYS A 476 -26.04 -7.43 -22.12
CA LYS A 476 -25.43 -6.25 -21.48
C LYS A 476 -23.96 -6.02 -21.86
N VAL A 477 -23.26 -7.01 -22.41
CA VAL A 477 -21.86 -6.86 -22.84
C VAL A 477 -21.72 -5.87 -24.01
N TYR A 478 -22.71 -5.78 -24.87
CA TYR A 478 -22.64 -4.95 -26.07
C TYR A 478 -23.13 -3.51 -25.88
N TYR A 479 -23.78 -3.21 -24.75
CA TYR A 479 -24.40 -1.91 -24.49
C TYR A 479 -24.10 -1.42 -23.08
N ASN A 480 -24.00 -0.11 -22.89
CA ASN A 480 -23.98 0.48 -21.55
C ASN A 480 -25.42 0.55 -20.99
N ASP A 481 -25.55 0.68 -19.68
CA ASP A 481 -26.85 0.62 -19.02
C ASP A 481 -27.78 1.75 -19.44
N MET A 482 -27.26 2.95 -19.71
CA MET A 482 -28.01 4.11 -20.23
C MET A 482 -28.62 3.82 -21.62
N ALA A 483 -27.87 3.17 -22.49
CA ALA A 483 -28.36 2.78 -23.81
C ALA A 483 -29.42 1.68 -23.71
N ILE A 484 -29.27 0.74 -22.78
CA ILE A 484 -30.27 -0.31 -22.50
C ILE A 484 -31.56 0.33 -21.97
N GLU A 485 -31.46 1.22 -21.02
CA GLU A 485 -32.61 1.92 -20.45
C GLU A 485 -33.35 2.78 -21.49
N TYR A 486 -32.62 3.56 -22.29
CA TYR A 486 -33.20 4.28 -23.41
C TYR A 486 -33.95 3.37 -24.36
N PHE A 487 -33.35 2.25 -24.74
CA PHE A 487 -33.95 1.26 -25.64
C PHE A 487 -35.19 0.61 -25.03
N ILE A 488 -35.15 0.21 -23.76
CA ILE A 488 -36.30 -0.35 -23.06
C ILE A 488 -37.47 0.64 -23.05
N ASN A 489 -37.21 1.89 -22.79
CA ASN A 489 -38.25 2.94 -22.79
C ASN A 489 -38.80 3.18 -24.18
N GLU A 490 -37.98 3.25 -25.21
CA GLU A 490 -38.37 3.37 -26.62
C GLU A 490 -39.29 2.22 -27.07
N ILE A 491 -38.93 0.99 -26.70
CA ILE A 491 -39.77 -0.18 -27.03
C ILE A 491 -41.10 -0.17 -26.27
N LYS A 492 -41.08 0.18 -24.96
CA LYS A 492 -42.30 0.26 -24.15
C LYS A 492 -43.28 1.31 -24.67
N GLU A 493 -42.81 2.40 -25.23
CA GLU A 493 -43.67 3.42 -25.85
C GLU A 493 -44.27 2.99 -27.18
N ASN A 494 -43.56 2.14 -27.95
CA ASN A 494 -43.91 1.80 -29.32
C ASN A 494 -44.42 0.38 -29.53
N SER A 495 -44.40 -0.48 -28.48
CA SER A 495 -44.84 -1.88 -28.57
C SER A 495 -45.38 -2.40 -27.23
N ARG A 496 -46.10 -3.54 -27.29
CA ARG A 496 -46.61 -4.26 -26.10
C ARG A 496 -45.77 -5.49 -25.83
N ILE A 497 -44.70 -5.32 -25.09
CA ILE A 497 -43.82 -6.41 -24.64
C ILE A 497 -44.34 -7.06 -23.37
N GLU A 498 -44.02 -8.33 -23.15
CA GLU A 498 -44.35 -9.07 -21.93
C GLU A 498 -43.27 -8.89 -20.86
N GLY A 499 -41.99 -8.65 -21.24
CA GLY A 499 -40.88 -8.43 -20.34
C GLY A 499 -39.55 -8.22 -21.05
N VAL A 500 -38.52 -7.91 -20.28
CA VAL A 500 -37.16 -7.77 -20.75
C VAL A 500 -36.27 -8.78 -20.01
N LEU A 501 -35.47 -9.52 -20.77
CA LEU A 501 -34.45 -10.44 -20.26
C LEU A 501 -33.07 -9.84 -20.57
N LEU A 502 -32.30 -9.58 -19.55
CA LEU A 502 -30.93 -9.05 -19.68
C LEU A 502 -29.94 -10.16 -19.40
N ILE A 503 -28.94 -10.36 -20.25
CA ILE A 503 -27.86 -11.30 -19.98
C ILE A 503 -26.79 -10.59 -19.16
N ALA A 504 -26.49 -11.11 -17.99
CA ALA A 504 -25.51 -10.53 -17.07
C ALA A 504 -24.11 -10.42 -17.68
N ARG A 505 -23.38 -9.38 -17.34
CA ARG A 505 -21.96 -9.25 -17.63
C ARG A 505 -21.17 -10.32 -16.86
N GLN A 506 -19.92 -10.55 -17.26
CA GLN A 506 -19.06 -11.49 -16.57
C GLN A 506 -18.76 -10.94 -15.15
N ASN A 507 -19.18 -11.68 -14.13
CA ASN A 507 -19.10 -11.33 -12.70
C ASN A 507 -20.19 -10.37 -12.16
N GLU A 508 -21.26 -10.12 -12.90
CA GLU A 508 -22.42 -9.39 -12.39
C GLU A 508 -23.26 -10.30 -11.47
N GLU A 509 -23.62 -9.80 -10.29
CA GLU A 509 -24.36 -10.57 -9.30
C GLU A 509 -25.86 -10.62 -9.61
N LEU A 510 -26.48 -11.80 -9.40
CA LEU A 510 -27.92 -12.02 -9.60
C LEU A 510 -28.68 -11.89 -8.27
N GLN A 511 -28.46 -10.82 -7.53
CA GLN A 511 -29.10 -10.65 -6.21
C GLN A 511 -29.78 -9.28 -6.12
N ASN A 512 -31.06 -9.27 -6.46
CA ASN A 512 -31.89 -8.11 -6.26
C ASN A 512 -33.17 -8.53 -5.52
N LEU A 513 -33.39 -7.98 -4.33
CA LEU A 513 -34.59 -8.22 -3.52
C LEU A 513 -35.45 -6.96 -3.39
N ILE A 514 -34.90 -5.79 -3.72
CA ILE A 514 -35.58 -4.50 -3.61
C ILE A 514 -35.65 -3.89 -5.00
N VAL A 515 -36.82 -3.41 -5.39
CA VAL A 515 -37.03 -2.66 -6.62
C VAL A 515 -37.57 -1.25 -6.29
N SER A 516 -37.05 -0.25 -6.96
CA SER A 516 -37.38 1.17 -6.72
C SER A 516 -38.78 1.56 -7.22
N GLU A 517 -39.30 0.85 -8.21
CA GLU A 517 -40.61 1.12 -8.78
C GLU A 517 -41.38 -0.17 -9.03
N SER A 518 -42.66 -0.19 -8.68
CA SER A 518 -43.57 -1.25 -9.12
C SER A 518 -43.93 -1.03 -10.59
N LYS A 519 -43.51 -1.93 -11.47
CA LYS A 519 -43.74 -1.87 -12.92
C LYS A 519 -44.59 -3.03 -13.40
N ASP A 520 -45.44 -2.75 -14.37
CA ASP A 520 -46.29 -3.76 -14.98
C ASP A 520 -45.51 -4.71 -15.92
N ILE A 521 -44.30 -4.33 -16.33
CA ILE A 521 -43.47 -5.10 -17.25
C ILE A 521 -42.16 -5.45 -16.54
N PRO A 522 -41.86 -6.76 -16.31
CA PRO A 522 -40.69 -7.20 -15.60
C PRO A 522 -39.40 -7.00 -16.41
N THR A 523 -38.35 -6.58 -15.74
CA THR A 523 -36.99 -6.66 -16.26
C THR A 523 -36.23 -7.69 -15.42
N ILE A 524 -35.68 -8.72 -16.05
CA ILE A 524 -35.11 -9.90 -15.42
C ILE A 524 -33.65 -10.03 -15.87
N LEU A 525 -32.71 -10.06 -14.95
CA LEU A 525 -31.32 -10.37 -15.21
C LEU A 525 -31.13 -11.89 -15.19
N LEU A 526 -30.48 -12.42 -16.20
CA LEU A 526 -30.22 -13.85 -16.35
C LEU A 526 -28.74 -14.15 -16.24
N SER A 527 -28.39 -15.28 -15.63
CA SER A 527 -27.03 -15.82 -15.76
C SER A 527 -26.75 -16.17 -17.22
N ARG A 528 -25.45 -16.17 -17.61
CA ARG A 528 -25.09 -16.58 -18.99
C ARG A 528 -25.50 -18.01 -19.31
N GLU A 529 -25.33 -18.91 -18.35
CA GLU A 529 -25.77 -20.31 -18.51
C GLU A 529 -27.26 -20.43 -18.72
N THR A 530 -28.05 -19.63 -17.98
CA THR A 530 -29.52 -19.62 -18.15
C THR A 530 -29.92 -19.01 -19.49
N ALA A 531 -29.24 -17.93 -19.92
CA ALA A 531 -29.52 -17.33 -21.23
C ALA A 531 -29.18 -18.26 -22.38
N GLU A 532 -28.04 -18.97 -22.34
CA GLU A 532 -27.65 -19.98 -23.31
C GLU A 532 -28.68 -21.15 -23.36
N TYR A 533 -29.16 -21.57 -22.18
CA TYR A 533 -30.19 -22.60 -22.11
C TYR A 533 -31.49 -22.13 -22.73
N ILE A 534 -31.94 -20.92 -22.42
CA ILE A 534 -33.21 -20.35 -22.93
C ILE A 534 -33.16 -20.18 -24.46
N THR A 535 -32.03 -19.65 -24.99
CA THR A 535 -31.88 -19.45 -26.44
C THR A 535 -31.85 -20.74 -27.26
N ALA A 536 -31.54 -21.88 -26.64
CA ALA A 536 -31.61 -23.19 -27.29
C ALA A 536 -33.07 -23.65 -27.60
N TYR A 537 -34.08 -22.97 -27.00
CA TYR A 537 -35.50 -23.30 -27.19
C TYR A 537 -36.30 -22.07 -27.66
N PRO A 538 -36.12 -21.60 -28.89
CA PRO A 538 -36.68 -20.32 -29.36
C PRO A 538 -38.23 -20.31 -29.46
N GLU A 539 -38.88 -21.47 -29.54
CA GLU A 539 -40.35 -21.60 -29.57
C GLU A 539 -40.95 -21.78 -28.15
N ALA A 540 -40.14 -21.91 -27.13
CA ALA A 540 -40.61 -22.05 -25.76
C ALA A 540 -41.17 -20.72 -25.22
N LYS A 541 -42.08 -20.85 -24.25
CA LYS A 541 -42.66 -19.69 -23.56
C LYS A 541 -42.00 -19.49 -22.20
N ILE A 542 -41.70 -18.26 -21.89
CA ILE A 542 -41.33 -17.82 -20.55
C ILE A 542 -42.60 -17.50 -19.77
N LEU A 543 -42.66 -17.98 -18.53
CA LEU A 543 -43.65 -17.56 -17.54
C LEU A 543 -42.90 -16.96 -16.36
N ALA A 544 -43.03 -15.64 -16.17
CA ALA A 544 -42.48 -14.90 -15.06
C ALA A 544 -43.59 -14.51 -14.08
N ARG A 545 -43.37 -14.76 -12.79
CA ARG A 545 -44.30 -14.34 -11.73
C ARG A 545 -43.52 -13.69 -10.61
N SER A 546 -44.03 -12.57 -10.10
CA SER A 546 -43.53 -11.90 -8.91
C SER A 546 -44.65 -11.32 -8.08
N SER A 547 -44.40 -11.18 -6.80
CA SER A 547 -45.21 -10.36 -5.89
C SER A 547 -44.28 -9.49 -5.01
N VAL A 548 -44.70 -8.26 -4.79
CA VAL A 548 -43.91 -7.27 -4.06
C VAL A 548 -44.67 -6.78 -2.82
N GLU A 549 -43.90 -6.38 -1.81
CA GLU A 549 -44.39 -5.72 -0.59
C GLU A 549 -43.77 -4.35 -0.48
N THR A 550 -44.55 -3.35 -0.16
CA THR A 550 -44.06 -1.97 0.03
C THR A 550 -43.22 -1.90 1.29
N LEU A 551 -42.00 -1.42 1.17
CA LEU A 551 -41.09 -1.13 2.28
C LEU A 551 -41.44 0.19 2.98
N GLY A 552 -40.79 0.48 4.12
CA GLY A 552 -40.88 1.77 4.80
C GLY A 552 -40.49 2.94 3.89
N SER A 553 -41.00 4.11 4.21
CA SER A 553 -40.80 5.33 3.41
C SER A 553 -39.53 6.14 3.77
N SER A 554 -38.75 5.69 4.73
CA SER A 554 -37.51 6.37 5.18
C SER A 554 -36.41 5.38 5.47
N GLY A 555 -35.20 5.76 5.13
CA GLY A 555 -33.95 5.14 5.55
C GLY A 555 -33.18 6.06 6.50
N ALA A 556 -32.13 5.58 7.13
CA ALA A 556 -31.32 6.36 8.05
C ALA A 556 -29.84 6.01 7.97
N ASN A 557 -29.00 6.99 7.68
CA ASN A 557 -27.56 6.85 7.87
C ASN A 557 -27.21 7.14 9.35
N VAL A 558 -26.23 6.41 9.90
CA VAL A 558 -25.77 6.63 11.27
C VAL A 558 -24.39 7.28 11.24
N VAL A 559 -24.30 8.51 11.75
CA VAL A 559 -23.09 9.33 11.61
C VAL A 559 -22.66 9.91 12.95
N GLY A 560 -21.39 9.73 13.27
CA GLY A 560 -20.80 10.28 14.48
C GLY A 560 -19.36 10.72 14.26
N ILE A 561 -18.93 11.73 15.03
CA ILE A 561 -17.56 12.25 15.00
C ILE A 561 -16.84 11.97 16.32
N LEU A 562 -15.64 11.40 16.19
CA LEU A 562 -14.65 11.35 17.26
C LEU A 562 -13.72 12.54 17.10
N ARG A 563 -13.73 13.49 18.05
CA ARG A 563 -12.89 14.68 17.98
C ARG A 563 -11.41 14.34 18.07
N GLY A 564 -10.62 15.00 17.23
CA GLY A 564 -9.17 14.97 17.31
C GLY A 564 -8.65 15.61 18.58
N LYS A 565 -7.47 15.19 19.03
CA LYS A 565 -6.86 15.68 20.29
C LYS A 565 -5.79 16.76 20.07
N ASP A 566 -5.46 17.07 18.85
CA ASP A 566 -4.46 18.11 18.48
C ASP A 566 -5.20 19.37 18.04
N GLU A 567 -5.01 20.47 18.77
CA GLU A 567 -5.66 21.77 18.51
C GLU A 567 -5.41 22.30 17.09
N ASN A 568 -4.30 21.91 16.44
CA ASN A 568 -3.99 22.32 15.07
C ASN A 568 -4.73 21.51 14.01
N PHE A 569 -5.17 20.30 14.34
CA PHE A 569 -5.75 19.34 13.40
C PHE A 569 -7.17 18.86 13.78
N GLU A 570 -7.72 19.30 14.91
CA GLU A 570 -9.04 18.84 15.38
C GLU A 570 -10.18 19.19 14.41
N ASP A 571 -10.00 20.27 13.64
CA ASP A 571 -10.92 20.73 12.59
C ASP A 571 -10.80 19.93 11.29
N GLU A 572 -9.68 19.21 11.09
CA GLU A 572 -9.51 18.31 9.96
C GLU A 572 -10.13 16.94 10.28
N ALA A 573 -10.77 16.33 9.29
CA ALA A 573 -11.43 15.05 9.48
C ALA A 573 -10.99 14.00 8.45
N ILE A 574 -10.89 12.76 8.93
CA ILE A 574 -10.89 11.55 8.09
C ILE A 574 -12.29 10.96 8.20
N VAL A 575 -12.94 10.71 7.08
CA VAL A 575 -14.26 10.08 7.04
C VAL A 575 -14.09 8.60 6.70
N ILE A 576 -14.78 7.73 7.42
CA ILE A 576 -14.78 6.28 7.17
C ILE A 576 -16.22 5.86 6.86
N GLY A 577 -16.47 5.49 5.61
CA GLY A 577 -17.75 4.99 5.14
C GLY A 577 -17.83 3.47 5.28
N MET A 578 -18.89 2.98 5.86
CA MET A 578 -19.13 1.57 6.16
C MET A 578 -20.59 1.24 5.89
N ASN A 579 -20.88 0.01 5.48
CA ASN A 579 -22.25 -0.46 5.36
C ASN A 579 -22.72 -1.08 6.67
N TYR A 580 -24.02 -0.92 6.96
CA TYR A 580 -24.66 -1.70 8.02
C TYR A 580 -25.82 -2.57 7.53
N ASN A 581 -26.29 -2.35 6.30
CA ASN A 581 -27.26 -3.22 5.67
C ASN A 581 -26.59 -4.49 5.11
N TYR A 582 -27.31 -5.58 5.16
CA TYR A 582 -26.85 -6.84 4.60
C TYR A 582 -28.02 -7.76 4.23
N LEU A 583 -27.77 -8.63 3.24
CA LEU A 583 -28.76 -9.52 2.67
C LEU A 583 -28.72 -10.92 3.27
N THR A 584 -27.52 -11.39 3.62
CA THR A 584 -27.33 -12.77 4.05
C THR A 584 -26.61 -12.85 5.39
N GLU A 585 -26.80 -13.99 6.07
CA GLU A 585 -26.11 -14.27 7.33
C GLU A 585 -24.59 -14.22 7.25
N LYS A 586 -24.01 -14.44 6.05
CA LYS A 586 -22.55 -14.34 5.85
C LYS A 586 -22.06 -12.91 5.93
N ASP A 587 -22.87 -11.94 5.55
CA ASP A 587 -22.50 -10.54 5.52
C ASP A 587 -22.52 -9.90 6.91
N LYS A 588 -23.08 -10.57 7.93
CA LYS A 588 -23.02 -10.16 9.35
C LYS A 588 -21.58 -9.92 9.82
N ASP A 589 -20.61 -10.68 9.32
CA ASP A 589 -19.21 -10.52 9.71
C ASP A 589 -18.61 -9.20 9.21
N VAL A 590 -19.12 -8.64 8.10
CA VAL A 590 -18.71 -7.31 7.62
C VAL A 590 -19.17 -6.23 8.60
N LEU A 591 -20.41 -6.28 9.07
CA LEU A 591 -20.91 -5.34 10.08
C LEU A 591 -20.12 -5.48 11.40
N ARG A 592 -19.85 -6.71 11.84
CA ARG A 592 -19.04 -6.97 13.04
C ARG A 592 -17.65 -6.40 12.91
N PHE A 593 -17.03 -6.57 11.76
CA PHE A 593 -15.73 -6.00 11.40
C PHE A 593 -15.76 -4.45 11.46
N ASN A 594 -16.75 -3.83 10.83
CA ASN A 594 -16.90 -2.37 10.81
C ASN A 594 -17.08 -1.80 12.24
N LEU A 595 -17.88 -2.47 13.07
CA LEU A 595 -18.08 -2.06 14.46
C LEU A 595 -16.82 -2.22 15.31
N GLU A 596 -16.04 -3.26 15.11
CA GLU A 596 -14.76 -3.47 15.81
C GLU A 596 -13.71 -2.42 15.39
N VAL A 597 -13.61 -2.10 14.09
CA VAL A 597 -12.74 -1.02 13.58
C VAL A 597 -13.09 0.31 14.25
N MET A 598 -14.37 0.66 14.33
CA MET A 598 -14.81 1.87 15.02
C MET A 598 -14.44 1.84 16.49
N GLU A 599 -14.76 0.76 17.23
CA GLU A 599 -14.49 0.64 18.66
C GLU A 599 -13.01 0.80 18.98
N LYS A 600 -12.14 0.14 18.23
CA LYS A 600 -10.69 0.23 18.42
C LYS A 600 -10.15 1.63 18.14
N LEU A 601 -10.59 2.27 17.06
CA LEU A 601 -10.18 3.65 16.75
C LEU A 601 -10.62 4.63 17.83
N CYS A 602 -11.72 4.37 18.51
CA CYS A 602 -12.19 5.21 19.62
C CYS A 602 -11.44 4.96 20.92
N THR A 603 -11.08 3.71 21.22
CA THR A 603 -10.61 3.31 22.57
C THR A 603 -9.10 3.16 22.67
N GLU A 604 -8.45 2.67 21.64
CA GLU A 604 -7.05 2.27 21.70
C GLU A 604 -6.08 3.28 21.07
N TYR A 605 -6.59 4.22 20.25
CA TYR A 605 -5.72 5.12 19.48
C TYR A 605 -5.86 6.59 19.88
N ASN A 606 -4.75 7.30 19.74
CA ASN A 606 -4.68 8.74 20.01
C ASN A 606 -4.71 9.52 18.70
N ASN A 607 -5.92 9.84 18.24
CA ASN A 607 -6.13 10.50 16.97
C ASN A 607 -5.84 12.01 17.06
N LYS A 608 -4.95 12.54 16.22
CA LYS A 608 -4.71 13.99 16.10
C LYS A 608 -5.87 14.68 15.38
N ARG A 609 -6.29 14.13 14.24
CA ARG A 609 -7.43 14.60 13.44
C ARG A 609 -8.73 13.97 13.94
N SER A 610 -9.83 14.65 13.68
CA SER A 610 -11.15 14.07 13.92
C SER A 610 -11.40 12.90 12.97
N ILE A 611 -12.17 11.90 13.45
CA ILE A 611 -12.63 10.78 12.62
C ILE A 611 -14.14 10.81 12.57
N ILE A 612 -14.72 10.85 11.39
CA ILE A 612 -16.15 10.75 11.15
C ILE A 612 -16.46 9.34 10.69
N PHE A 613 -17.24 8.61 11.47
CA PHE A 613 -17.75 7.30 11.10
C PHE A 613 -19.13 7.45 10.47
N MET A 614 -19.30 6.90 9.28
CA MET A 614 -20.57 6.87 8.56
C MET A 614 -20.97 5.42 8.32
N PHE A 615 -22.02 4.98 8.99
CA PHE A 615 -22.69 3.73 8.65
C PHE A 615 -23.84 4.04 7.70
N LEU A 616 -23.70 3.59 6.48
CA LEU A 616 -24.57 3.94 5.37
C LEU A 616 -25.66 2.91 5.19
N ASP A 617 -26.87 3.40 5.02
CA ASP A 617 -28.06 2.64 4.65
C ASP A 617 -28.20 2.60 3.11
N GLY A 618 -28.93 1.63 2.58
CA GLY A 618 -29.29 1.59 1.18
C GLY A 618 -28.19 1.21 0.22
N THR A 619 -27.10 0.60 0.70
CA THR A 619 -26.03 0.08 -0.15
C THR A 619 -26.45 -1.22 -0.88
N THR A 620 -27.57 -1.81 -0.47
CA THR A 620 -28.18 -3.01 -1.07
C THR A 620 -29.26 -2.67 -2.09
N ASP A 621 -29.65 -1.42 -2.25
CA ASP A 621 -30.58 -0.96 -3.29
C ASP A 621 -29.84 -0.47 -4.54
N GLU A 622 -30.50 -0.53 -5.71
CA GLU A 622 -29.90 -0.10 -6.98
C GLU A 622 -29.64 1.41 -7.01
N GLU A 623 -30.48 2.23 -6.33
CA GLU A 623 -30.39 3.68 -6.33
C GLU A 623 -29.45 4.23 -5.24
N ARG A 624 -29.00 3.38 -4.31
CA ARG A 624 -28.02 3.71 -3.25
C ARG A 624 -28.38 5.00 -2.51
N HIS A 625 -29.65 5.14 -2.17
CA HIS A 625 -30.25 6.35 -1.60
C HIS A 625 -29.46 6.90 -0.40
N GLY A 626 -29.03 6.04 0.53
CA GLY A 626 -28.31 6.48 1.72
C GLY A 626 -27.04 7.27 1.41
N ILE A 627 -26.23 6.75 0.48
CA ILE A 627 -24.99 7.39 0.04
C ILE A 627 -25.28 8.68 -0.71
N TYR A 628 -26.29 8.65 -1.62
CA TYR A 628 -26.69 9.83 -2.39
C TYR A 628 -27.07 10.99 -1.46
N TYR A 629 -27.99 10.77 -0.53
CA TYR A 629 -28.42 11.78 0.43
C TYR A 629 -27.27 12.26 1.32
N MET A 630 -26.41 11.33 1.74
CA MET A 630 -25.25 11.69 2.56
C MET A 630 -24.25 12.55 1.80
N ALA A 631 -24.00 12.26 0.53
CA ALA A 631 -23.11 13.06 -0.30
C ALA A 631 -23.73 14.41 -0.64
N GLU A 632 -25.07 14.50 -0.81
CA GLU A 632 -25.77 15.73 -1.13
C GLU A 632 -25.81 16.73 0.01
N ASP A 633 -26.10 16.30 1.24
CA ASP A 633 -26.19 17.13 2.45
C ASP A 633 -25.17 16.70 3.50
N PHE A 634 -23.90 16.56 3.10
CA PHE A 634 -22.85 16.14 4.01
C PHE A 634 -22.67 17.17 5.15
N PRO A 635 -22.86 16.78 6.42
CA PRO A 635 -22.97 17.71 7.54
C PRO A 635 -21.63 18.23 8.05
N TYR A 636 -20.56 18.14 7.25
CA TYR A 636 -19.23 18.64 7.56
C TYR A 636 -18.64 19.36 6.37
N SER A 637 -17.76 20.33 6.62
CA SER A 637 -17.16 21.10 5.51
C SER A 637 -16.28 20.21 4.63
N PRO A 638 -16.56 20.04 3.32
CA PRO A 638 -15.75 19.22 2.44
C PRO A 638 -14.27 19.63 2.40
N ASN A 639 -13.97 20.92 2.58
CA ASN A 639 -12.61 21.45 2.57
C ASN A 639 -11.80 21.02 3.80
N LYS A 640 -12.46 20.63 4.90
CA LYS A 640 -11.83 20.12 6.12
C LYS A 640 -11.66 18.60 6.11
N VAL A 641 -12.24 17.90 5.14
CA VAL A 641 -12.09 16.46 4.98
C VAL A 641 -10.80 16.15 4.23
N GLN A 642 -9.89 15.47 4.90
CA GLN A 642 -8.59 15.11 4.33
C GLN A 642 -8.65 13.83 3.49
N ALA A 643 -9.52 12.89 3.87
CA ALA A 643 -9.79 11.67 3.11
C ALA A 643 -11.15 11.09 3.48
N TYR A 644 -11.85 10.53 2.50
CA TYR A 644 -12.95 9.60 2.69
C TYR A 644 -12.43 8.18 2.39
N ILE A 645 -12.43 7.31 3.39
CA ILE A 645 -12.04 5.91 3.26
C ILE A 645 -13.32 5.12 3.10
N ASP A 646 -13.50 4.56 1.94
CA ASP A 646 -14.67 3.74 1.63
C ASP A 646 -14.39 2.27 1.92
N LEU A 647 -15.03 1.73 2.93
CA LEU A 647 -15.02 0.33 3.30
C LEU A 647 -16.32 -0.39 2.85
N THR A 648 -17.20 0.28 2.11
CA THR A 648 -18.47 -0.30 1.67
C THR A 648 -18.28 -1.45 0.68
N GLY A 649 -17.17 -1.43 -0.06
CA GLY A 649 -16.79 -2.48 -1.01
C GLY A 649 -16.16 -3.73 -0.36
N ILE A 650 -16.06 -3.79 0.97
CA ILE A 650 -15.60 -5.00 1.66
C ILE A 650 -16.75 -6.01 1.66
N THR A 651 -16.60 -7.08 0.87
CA THR A 651 -17.57 -8.18 0.79
C THR A 651 -16.88 -9.49 1.11
N LEU A 652 -17.61 -10.43 1.69
CA LEU A 652 -17.10 -11.78 1.95
C LEU A 652 -17.38 -12.74 0.76
N ARG A 653 -17.58 -12.18 -0.44
CA ARG A 653 -17.95 -12.95 -1.65
C ARG A 653 -16.93 -12.80 -2.77
N ARG A 654 -16.39 -13.93 -3.22
CA ARG A 654 -15.83 -14.25 -4.55
C ARG A 654 -14.53 -13.66 -5.09
N PHE A 655 -13.78 -12.75 -4.51
CA PHE A 655 -12.55 -12.27 -5.16
C PHE A 655 -11.32 -12.33 -4.23
N ASP A 656 -10.26 -12.98 -4.70
CA ASP A 656 -8.98 -13.10 -3.99
C ASP A 656 -8.08 -11.85 -4.15
N TYR A 657 -8.65 -10.68 -4.38
CA TYR A 657 -7.87 -9.47 -4.57
C TYR A 657 -8.39 -8.27 -3.79
N ILE A 658 -7.50 -7.37 -3.48
CA ILE A 658 -7.80 -6.06 -2.92
C ILE A 658 -7.50 -5.03 -3.99
N GLN A 659 -8.47 -4.19 -4.30
CA GLN A 659 -8.30 -3.08 -5.21
C GLN A 659 -8.32 -1.77 -4.43
N PHE A 660 -7.31 -0.95 -4.64
CA PHE A 660 -7.28 0.41 -4.17
C PHE A 660 -7.43 1.33 -5.35
N SER A 661 -8.34 2.27 -5.26
CA SER A 661 -8.35 3.39 -6.17
C SER A 661 -8.39 4.69 -5.38
N SER A 662 -7.60 5.65 -5.81
CA SER A 662 -7.71 7.03 -5.35
C SER A 662 -8.20 7.84 -6.53
N ALA A 663 -9.37 8.45 -6.38
CA ALA A 663 -10.00 9.21 -7.46
C ALA A 663 -9.30 10.55 -7.76
N GLN A 664 -8.17 10.87 -7.11
CA GLN A 664 -7.56 12.19 -7.22
C GLN A 664 -6.07 12.16 -7.49
N ALA A 665 -5.63 13.14 -8.30
CA ALA A 665 -4.22 13.37 -8.53
C ALA A 665 -3.48 13.70 -7.21
N PRO A 666 -2.28 13.13 -7.01
CA PRO A 666 -1.51 13.32 -5.78
C PRO A 666 -1.17 14.78 -5.48
N LEU A 667 -1.14 15.65 -6.50
CA LEU A 667 -0.84 17.07 -6.33
C LEU A 667 -2.00 17.89 -5.77
N THR A 668 -3.26 17.45 -5.94
CA THR A 668 -4.44 18.19 -5.47
C THR A 668 -4.92 17.74 -4.10
N ARG A 669 -4.74 16.45 -3.76
CA ARG A 669 -5.15 15.87 -2.47
C ARG A 669 -4.17 14.79 -2.01
N PRO A 670 -2.96 15.19 -1.61
CA PRO A 670 -1.84 14.28 -1.38
C PRO A 670 -2.03 13.36 -0.17
N PHE A 671 -2.82 13.78 0.83
CA PHE A 671 -3.04 12.95 2.02
C PHE A 671 -3.82 11.68 1.69
N ALA A 672 -4.94 11.79 0.98
CA ALA A 672 -5.75 10.64 0.59
C ALA A 672 -4.96 9.67 -0.31
N TRP A 673 -4.18 10.22 -1.24
CA TRP A 673 -3.34 9.45 -2.12
C TRP A 673 -2.23 8.71 -1.36
N SER A 674 -1.54 9.38 -0.44
CA SER A 674 -0.52 8.77 0.42
C SER A 674 -1.11 7.67 1.31
N LEU A 675 -2.28 7.92 1.88
CA LEU A 675 -3.01 6.97 2.70
C LEU A 675 -3.37 5.69 1.91
N GLY A 676 -3.97 5.85 0.72
CA GLY A 676 -4.33 4.74 -0.15
C GLY A 676 -3.13 3.93 -0.61
N HIS A 677 -2.06 4.60 -1.01
CA HIS A 677 -0.82 3.94 -1.43
C HIS A 677 -0.17 3.14 -0.28
N ARG A 678 -0.13 3.71 0.92
CA ARG A 678 0.41 3.04 2.10
C ARG A 678 -0.42 1.82 2.49
N LEU A 679 -1.74 1.94 2.40
CA LEU A 679 -2.66 0.83 2.63
C LEU A 679 -2.37 -0.31 1.64
N GLY A 680 -2.22 -0.02 0.35
CA GLY A 680 -1.84 -0.99 -0.68
C GLY A 680 -0.51 -1.69 -0.38
N LEU A 681 0.52 -0.94 0.00
CA LEU A 681 1.83 -1.51 0.34
C LEU A 681 1.78 -2.45 1.56
N GLU A 682 1.04 -2.11 2.61
CA GLU A 682 0.94 -2.96 3.80
C GLU A 682 0.16 -4.25 3.49
N LEU A 683 -0.83 -4.17 2.61
CA LEU A 683 -1.60 -5.34 2.18
C LEU A 683 -0.78 -6.27 1.27
N GLU A 684 0.03 -5.74 0.35
CA GLU A 684 0.99 -6.55 -0.42
C GLU A 684 1.99 -7.26 0.49
N LYS A 685 2.49 -6.58 1.53
CA LYS A 685 3.37 -7.20 2.52
C LYS A 685 2.71 -8.37 3.27
N ALA A 686 1.41 -8.30 3.49
CA ALA A 686 0.62 -9.37 4.10
C ALA A 686 0.28 -10.51 3.13
N GLY A 687 0.61 -10.36 1.85
CA GLY A 687 0.41 -11.39 0.83
C GLY A 687 -0.91 -11.29 0.08
N PHE A 688 -1.65 -10.19 0.22
CA PHE A 688 -2.82 -9.92 -0.60
C PHE A 688 -2.40 -9.50 -2.01
N GLN A 689 -3.12 -9.96 -3.03
CA GLN A 689 -2.87 -9.55 -4.40
C GLN A 689 -3.40 -8.13 -4.63
N ASN A 690 -2.50 -7.20 -4.91
CA ASN A 690 -2.88 -5.85 -5.33
C ASN A 690 -2.95 -5.80 -6.86
N ARG A 691 -4.09 -5.44 -7.44
CA ARG A 691 -4.28 -5.28 -8.89
C ARG A 691 -3.89 -3.89 -9.41
N GLY A 692 -3.18 -3.12 -8.62
CA GLY A 692 -2.64 -1.81 -8.99
C GLY A 692 -3.48 -0.65 -8.47
N LEU A 693 -2.77 0.44 -8.17
CA LEU A 693 -3.35 1.77 -8.01
C LEU A 693 -3.79 2.24 -9.42
N GLU A 694 -4.99 1.92 -9.81
CA GLU A 694 -5.59 2.63 -10.93
C GLU A 694 -5.92 4.05 -10.43
N THR A 695 -5.09 5.00 -10.82
CA THR A 695 -5.46 6.40 -10.79
C THR A 695 -6.56 6.55 -11.82
N VAL A 696 -7.80 6.62 -11.37
CA VAL A 696 -8.92 6.93 -12.24
C VAL A 696 -8.77 8.39 -12.62
N THR A 697 -8.19 8.64 -13.79
CA THR A 697 -8.18 9.98 -14.39
C THR A 697 -9.57 10.30 -14.92
N VAL A 698 -10.00 11.54 -14.74
CA VAL A 698 -11.31 12.07 -15.15
C VAL A 698 -11.64 11.89 -16.64
N GLU A 699 -10.64 11.59 -17.48
CA GLU A 699 -10.83 11.33 -18.91
C GLU A 699 -11.53 10.01 -19.23
N ASN A 700 -11.66 9.11 -18.28
CA ASN A 700 -12.36 7.84 -18.44
C ASN A 700 -13.70 7.80 -17.70
N GLU A 701 -14.55 8.83 -17.89
CA GLU A 701 -15.95 8.82 -17.40
C GLU A 701 -16.75 7.57 -17.84
N LEU A 702 -16.27 6.86 -18.85
CA LEU A 702 -16.88 5.63 -19.39
C LEU A 702 -16.43 4.33 -18.69
N LEU A 703 -15.48 4.37 -17.76
CA LEU A 703 -14.97 3.18 -17.05
C LEU A 703 -15.50 3.04 -15.62
N PHE A 704 -16.38 3.92 -15.18
CA PHE A 704 -17.13 3.74 -13.93
C PHE A 704 -18.17 2.65 -14.12
N THR A 705 -17.73 1.40 -14.06
CA THR A 705 -18.64 0.27 -13.85
C THR A 705 -19.30 0.43 -12.48
N GLU A 706 -20.50 -0.03 -12.34
CA GLU A 706 -21.46 0.16 -11.24
C GLU A 706 -20.93 0.10 -9.79
N SER A 707 -19.81 -0.55 -9.53
CA SER A 707 -19.20 -0.63 -8.19
C SER A 707 -18.45 0.63 -7.74
N TYR A 708 -18.23 1.62 -8.61
CA TYR A 708 -17.51 2.87 -8.30
C TYR A 708 -18.42 4.08 -8.08
N ALA A 709 -19.72 3.94 -8.28
CA ALA A 709 -20.66 5.06 -8.24
C ALA A 709 -20.71 5.78 -6.88
N ASP A 710 -20.54 5.06 -5.79
CA ASP A 710 -20.64 5.58 -4.42
C ASP A 710 -19.60 6.66 -4.13
N ASN A 711 -18.42 6.45 -4.63
CA ASN A 711 -17.26 7.31 -4.39
C ASN A 711 -17.26 8.57 -5.23
N VAL A 712 -17.84 8.48 -6.43
CA VAL A 712 -17.93 9.61 -7.38
C VAL A 712 -18.72 10.76 -6.77
N MET A 713 -19.77 10.49 -6.00
CA MET A 713 -20.60 11.52 -5.38
C MET A 713 -19.83 12.37 -4.37
N PHE A 714 -19.00 11.74 -3.51
CA PHE A 714 -18.13 12.47 -2.58
C PHE A 714 -17.01 13.20 -3.29
N TRP A 715 -16.43 12.55 -4.31
CA TRP A 715 -15.38 13.14 -5.13
C TRP A 715 -15.86 14.39 -5.91
N GLN A 716 -17.06 14.35 -6.53
CA GLN A 716 -17.65 15.50 -7.21
C GLN A 716 -17.84 16.72 -6.29
N ARG A 717 -17.95 16.48 -4.98
CA ARG A 717 -18.02 17.53 -3.96
C ARG A 717 -16.66 17.96 -3.42
N GLY A 718 -15.58 17.51 -4.04
CA GLY A 718 -14.22 17.86 -3.69
C GLY A 718 -13.67 17.11 -2.47
N ILE A 719 -14.35 16.06 -2.01
CA ILE A 719 -13.87 15.19 -0.93
C ILE A 719 -12.96 14.10 -1.54
N PRO A 720 -11.68 14.02 -1.11
CA PRO A 720 -10.75 13.01 -1.62
C PRO A 720 -11.15 11.61 -1.14
N THR A 721 -11.22 10.64 -2.03
CA THR A 721 -11.69 9.28 -1.73
C THR A 721 -10.61 8.23 -1.88
N VAL A 722 -10.59 7.28 -0.95
CA VAL A 722 -9.76 6.06 -0.98
C VAL A 722 -10.70 4.86 -0.87
N ILE A 723 -10.77 4.05 -1.91
CA ILE A 723 -11.65 2.90 -1.98
C ILE A 723 -10.90 1.65 -1.56
N VAL A 724 -11.51 0.87 -0.68
CA VAL A 724 -11.02 -0.45 -0.27
C VAL A 724 -12.04 -1.50 -0.70
N ASN A 725 -11.80 -2.10 -1.84
CA ASN A 725 -12.56 -3.27 -2.27
C ASN A 725 -11.79 -4.53 -1.88
N ALA A 726 -12.31 -5.28 -0.93
CA ALA A 726 -11.72 -6.54 -0.51
C ALA A 726 -12.79 -7.62 -0.57
N SER A 727 -12.49 -8.71 -1.23
CA SER A 727 -13.29 -9.92 -1.19
C SER A 727 -12.51 -11.05 -0.54
N VAL A 728 -13.12 -11.66 0.44
CA VAL A 728 -12.50 -12.66 1.32
C VAL A 728 -13.27 -13.97 1.28
N GLU A 729 -13.76 -14.39 0.10
CA GLU A 729 -14.49 -15.65 -0.03
C GLU A 729 -13.54 -16.85 0.20
N GLY A 730 -13.86 -17.66 1.20
CA GLY A 730 -13.03 -18.81 1.62
C GLY A 730 -11.87 -18.46 2.51
N ALA A 731 -11.60 -17.18 2.75
CA ALA A 731 -10.63 -16.77 3.75
C ALA A 731 -11.22 -16.98 5.15
N GLY A 732 -10.52 -17.72 5.97
CA GLY A 732 -10.93 -17.96 7.35
C GLY A 732 -10.91 -16.66 8.16
N LYS A 733 -11.49 -16.72 9.37
CA LYS A 733 -11.49 -15.66 10.40
C LYS A 733 -10.17 -14.87 10.47
N ARG A 734 -9.04 -15.54 10.32
CA ARG A 734 -7.70 -14.99 10.32
C ARG A 734 -7.47 -13.90 9.25
N THR A 735 -8.06 -14.04 8.07
CA THR A 735 -7.83 -13.07 6.95
C THR A 735 -8.61 -11.79 7.18
N VAL A 736 -9.80 -11.87 7.75
CA VAL A 736 -10.59 -10.69 8.15
C VAL A 736 -9.88 -9.94 9.29
N GLU A 737 -9.33 -10.66 10.24
CA GLU A 737 -8.53 -10.11 11.33
C GLU A 737 -7.24 -9.45 10.83
N GLU A 738 -6.55 -10.05 9.85
CA GLU A 738 -5.36 -9.48 9.23
C GLU A 738 -5.68 -8.20 8.43
N LEU A 739 -6.74 -8.20 7.63
CA LEU A 739 -7.19 -7.02 6.89
C LEU A 739 -7.51 -5.86 7.83
N GLY A 740 -8.27 -6.12 8.86
CA GLY A 740 -8.64 -5.11 9.83
C GLY A 740 -7.44 -4.54 10.59
N SER A 741 -6.49 -5.38 10.97
CA SER A 741 -5.27 -4.94 11.64
C SER A 741 -4.43 -4.00 10.76
N ILE A 742 -4.40 -4.24 9.44
CA ILE A 742 -3.69 -3.40 8.48
C ILE A 742 -4.42 -2.06 8.32
N ILE A 743 -5.75 -2.07 8.17
CA ILE A 743 -6.56 -0.85 8.07
C ILE A 743 -6.38 0.01 9.33
N LEU A 744 -6.52 -0.57 10.51
CA LEU A 744 -6.30 0.13 11.78
C LEU A 744 -4.91 0.73 11.89
N LYS A 745 -3.88 -0.05 11.57
CA LYS A 745 -2.48 0.39 11.56
C LYS A 745 -2.29 1.61 10.66
N VAL A 746 -2.76 1.53 9.42
CA VAL A 746 -2.54 2.60 8.44
C VAL A 746 -3.32 3.86 8.80
N ILE A 747 -4.57 3.74 9.25
CA ILE A 747 -5.38 4.90 9.67
C ILE A 747 -4.75 5.55 10.91
N SER A 748 -4.40 4.77 11.93
CA SER A 748 -3.82 5.31 13.16
C SER A 748 -2.45 5.95 12.92
N GLU A 749 -1.53 5.29 12.20
CA GLU A 749 -0.20 5.83 11.93
C GLU A 749 -0.20 7.07 11.03
N ASN A 750 -1.20 7.27 10.16
CA ASN A 750 -1.34 8.49 9.37
C ASN A 750 -2.10 9.59 10.09
N ASN A 751 -2.77 9.27 11.18
CA ASN A 751 -3.45 10.26 12.02
C ASN A 751 -2.54 10.79 13.15
N TYR A 752 -1.29 10.31 13.19
CA TYR A 752 -0.27 10.82 14.09
C TYR A 752 0.43 12.05 13.53
#